data_019e01774e0d1c017cdd6d7514b7e23b
#
_entry.id   019e01774e0d1c017cdd6d7514b7e23b
#
_cell.length_a   1.000
_cell.length_b   1.000
_cell.length_c   1.000
_cell.angle_alpha   90.00
_cell.angle_beta   90.00
_cell.angle_gamma   90.00
#
_symmetry.space_group_name_H-M   'P 1'
#
loop_
_entity.id
_entity.type
_entity.pdbx_description
1 polymer ?
#
loop_
_entity_poly.entity_id
_entity_poly.type
_entity_poly.pdbx_seq_one_letter_code
_entity_poly.pdbx_strand_id
1 'polypeptide(L)'
;MRAWLLGLALASSGSAAMAADQAQTPAASDPVATATPTGLTFGAVFGATDLSGRQPRALRLSPDGTLLTSLRPRADDRDRLDLWAQDTRTGDERMLVDSKAIGSGAELSEAEKMQRERARIGGSRGIVAYDFAPDGRSILVPIDGDLYLATLDGKVRRLTDTPGGELNPVVSPRGGFVSFVRDQNLFVQPLDGGPVRAVTTEGGGTVHFGEAEFVAQEEMDRRTGYWWSPDERFVAVERFDEARVHVATRAAIGATGTKVYEQRYPAAGTPNAAVDLYIMKPDGTSRVKVDLGRNADIYLARVDWLPDGSGLLVQRQSRDQKRLDMLRVDPATGKSTILFTEKAGARSWLNLSDAYHALADGSLIWRSERDGFGHLYRFARGRWTQLTKGAWVVTGLVGVDEAKGKVFFTGNQTDVLEQHLYSVDIARASAPARLTERGWWNSATMDASTTRLIVSRSSPNQPTQVYLADAAGQRLSWINENAVAPGHPYQPYLADHQPTQFGTLKAADGSTLHWKMITPPLDPGRKYPVFFQHYGGPGTGQQVTRGWAGPLPQFLAQQGWIWFQIDNRGSYNRGKAFEDQIYHAMGSVEVEDQLAGANYLKSLAFVEPTKIATYGWSYGGYMSLKMLEKNPGVYAAAVAGAPVSDWKLYDTHYTERYLGDPAKDPQSYAGSAAVQDASAIRDPLLLIHGMADDNVFLDNSTAVAAKMQASATPFEMMFYPGQTHAVGGSGVAEHLWRTILGFLDRTVKERK
;
A
#
# COMPACT_ATOMS: atom_id res chain seq x y z
N MET A 1 14.78 3.21 -5.40
CA MET A 1 14.14 3.91 -4.25
C MET A 1 12.75 4.35 -4.64
N ARG A 2 11.72 3.77 -4.10
CA ARG A 2 10.34 4.08 -4.48
C ARG A 2 9.46 4.13 -3.25
N ALA A 3 9.02 5.32 -2.91
CA ALA A 3 7.90 5.47 -1.99
C ALA A 3 6.60 5.18 -2.76
N TRP A 4 5.88 4.15 -2.37
CA TRP A 4 4.52 3.90 -2.84
C TRP A 4 3.55 4.48 -1.81
N LEU A 5 2.81 5.48 -2.25
CA LEU A 5 1.65 5.96 -1.50
C LEU A 5 0.49 5.00 -1.73
N LEU A 6 0.01 4.41 -0.64
CA LEU A 6 -1.24 3.65 -0.59
C LEU A 6 -2.43 4.60 -0.78
N GLY A 7 -2.88 4.71 -2.02
CA GLY A 7 -4.22 5.19 -2.30
C GLY A 7 -5.10 3.97 -2.54
N LEU A 8 -6.06 3.70 -1.67
CA LEU A 8 -7.12 2.73 -1.93
C LEU A 8 -7.94 3.21 -3.15
N ALA A 9 -7.59 2.71 -4.33
CA ALA A 9 -8.45 2.82 -5.50
C ALA A 9 -9.22 1.50 -5.65
N LEU A 10 -10.50 1.55 -5.34
CA LEU A 10 -11.45 0.49 -5.68
C LEU A 10 -11.52 0.35 -7.21
N ALA A 11 -11.01 -0.76 -7.72
CA ALA A 11 -11.14 -1.12 -9.13
C ALA A 11 -12.45 -1.88 -9.36
N SER A 12 -13.24 -1.46 -10.33
CA SER A 12 -14.43 -2.17 -10.79
C SER A 12 -14.19 -2.74 -12.18
N SER A 13 -14.37 -4.03 -12.37
CA SER A 13 -14.23 -4.75 -13.63
C SER A 13 -15.58 -5.12 -14.27
N GLY A 14 -15.72 -5.04 -15.58
CA GLY A 14 -16.90 -5.41 -16.33
C GLY A 14 -16.70 -6.60 -17.24
N SER A 15 -17.60 -7.57 -17.17
CA SER A 15 -17.63 -8.73 -18.08
C SER A 15 -18.59 -8.49 -19.22
N ALA A 16 -18.17 -8.86 -20.45
CA ALA A 16 -18.98 -8.80 -21.65
C ALA A 16 -19.88 -10.05 -21.77
N ALA A 17 -21.13 -9.84 -22.12
CA ALA A 17 -22.03 -10.90 -22.59
C ALA A 17 -22.18 -10.82 -24.11
N MET A 18 -21.99 -11.96 -24.78
CA MET A 18 -22.33 -12.14 -26.21
C MET A 18 -23.84 -12.14 -26.42
N ALA A 19 -24.31 -11.49 -27.45
CA ALA A 19 -25.53 -11.85 -28.16
C ALA A 19 -25.48 -11.35 -29.60
N ALA A 20 -25.87 -12.24 -30.51
CA ALA A 20 -25.87 -12.03 -31.94
C ALA A 20 -27.18 -11.43 -32.46
N ASP A 21 -27.03 -10.63 -33.48
CA ASP A 21 -27.81 -10.42 -34.70
C ASP A 21 -29.33 -10.13 -34.63
N GLN A 22 -29.71 -8.98 -35.13
CA GLN A 22 -30.49 -8.71 -36.36
C GLN A 22 -30.85 -7.23 -36.51
N ALA A 23 -30.61 -6.73 -37.71
CA ALA A 23 -30.90 -5.39 -38.14
C ALA A 23 -32.41 -5.08 -38.22
N GLN A 24 -32.84 -3.93 -37.72
CA GLN A 24 -33.95 -3.11 -38.26
C GLN A 24 -33.75 -1.65 -37.84
N THR A 25 -33.61 -0.80 -38.85
CA THR A 25 -33.63 0.67 -38.69
C THR A 25 -35.07 1.13 -38.49
N PRO A 26 -35.37 1.98 -37.52
CA PRO A 26 -36.40 2.98 -37.62
C PRO A 26 -35.88 4.39 -37.39
N ALA A 27 -36.62 5.30 -37.97
CA ALA A 27 -36.48 6.72 -38.10
C ALA A 27 -35.97 7.48 -36.87
N ALA A 28 -35.24 8.57 -37.18
CA ALA A 28 -34.79 9.58 -36.23
C ALA A 28 -35.98 10.12 -35.40
N SER A 29 -35.93 9.88 -34.11
CA SER A 29 -36.68 10.62 -33.11
C SER A 29 -35.75 11.65 -32.47
N ASP A 30 -36.21 12.87 -32.27
CA ASP A 30 -35.54 13.95 -31.60
C ASP A 30 -34.89 13.51 -30.28
N PRO A 31 -33.74 14.05 -29.92
CA PRO A 31 -33.11 13.68 -28.65
C PRO A 31 -33.99 14.20 -27.50
N VAL A 32 -34.70 13.30 -26.84
CA VAL A 32 -35.26 13.55 -25.52
C VAL A 32 -34.07 13.97 -24.65
N ALA A 33 -34.07 15.23 -24.22
CA ALA A 33 -33.13 15.72 -23.23
C ALA A 33 -33.28 14.83 -21.98
N THR A 34 -32.36 13.85 -21.83
CA THR A 34 -32.29 13.05 -20.61
C THR A 34 -31.92 14.02 -19.50
N ALA A 35 -32.86 14.24 -18.58
CA ALA A 35 -32.61 15.00 -17.37
C ALA A 35 -31.33 14.46 -16.71
N THR A 36 -30.33 15.32 -16.53
CA THR A 36 -29.10 14.98 -15.82
C THR A 36 -29.48 14.43 -14.45
N PRO A 37 -28.97 13.27 -14.03
CA PRO A 37 -29.30 12.75 -12.71
C PRO A 37 -28.89 13.78 -11.65
N THR A 38 -29.87 14.24 -10.88
CA THR A 38 -29.64 15.14 -9.75
C THR A 38 -29.14 14.32 -8.56
N GLY A 39 -27.82 13.99 -8.53
CA GLY A 39 -27.16 13.30 -7.44
C GLY A 39 -26.37 12.06 -7.85
N LEU A 40 -25.47 11.66 -6.96
CA LEU A 40 -24.66 10.44 -7.10
C LEU A 40 -25.54 9.19 -6.95
N THR A 41 -25.30 8.21 -7.82
CA THR A 41 -25.96 6.89 -7.76
C THR A 41 -24.92 5.79 -7.55
N PHE A 42 -25.34 4.58 -7.18
CA PHE A 42 -24.43 3.42 -7.13
C PHE A 42 -23.70 3.21 -8.47
N GLY A 43 -24.42 3.27 -9.58
CA GLY A 43 -23.81 3.13 -10.90
C GLY A 43 -22.81 4.23 -11.24
N ALA A 44 -23.01 5.47 -10.73
CA ALA A 44 -22.04 6.54 -10.90
C ALA A 44 -20.77 6.30 -10.05
N VAL A 45 -20.94 5.89 -8.79
CA VAL A 45 -19.80 5.71 -7.86
C VAL A 45 -18.98 4.44 -8.17
N PHE A 46 -19.66 3.33 -8.52
CA PHE A 46 -19.03 2.03 -8.71
C PHE A 46 -19.00 1.55 -10.17
N GLY A 47 -19.52 2.34 -11.10
CA GLY A 47 -19.56 2.02 -12.52
C GLY A 47 -18.21 2.13 -13.24
N ALA A 48 -18.28 2.04 -14.57
CA ALA A 48 -17.08 2.00 -15.41
C ALA A 48 -16.29 3.32 -15.43
N THR A 49 -16.93 4.46 -15.20
CA THR A 49 -16.27 5.79 -15.19
C THR A 49 -15.75 6.09 -13.79
N ASP A 50 -14.43 6.35 -13.67
CA ASP A 50 -13.86 6.84 -12.42
C ASP A 50 -14.23 8.32 -12.23
N LEU A 51 -15.08 8.60 -11.24
CA LEU A 51 -15.48 9.97 -10.92
C LEU A 51 -14.34 10.84 -10.40
N SER A 52 -13.23 10.25 -9.93
CA SER A 52 -12.03 11.00 -9.58
C SER A 52 -11.23 11.47 -10.80
N GLY A 53 -11.70 11.16 -12.02
CA GLY A 53 -11.04 11.50 -13.27
C GLY A 53 -9.90 10.56 -13.64
N ARG A 54 -9.14 10.89 -14.67
CA ARG A 54 -8.00 10.08 -15.13
C ARG A 54 -6.93 10.00 -14.04
N GLN A 55 -6.47 8.81 -13.74
CA GLN A 55 -5.42 8.55 -12.76
C GLN A 55 -4.26 7.82 -13.44
N PRO A 56 -3.26 8.52 -13.99
CA PRO A 56 -2.07 7.89 -14.54
C PRO A 56 -1.30 7.18 -13.41
N ARG A 57 -0.89 5.93 -13.67
CA ARG A 57 -0.23 5.07 -12.68
C ARG A 57 1.23 4.85 -13.05
N ALA A 58 2.04 4.47 -12.06
CA ALA A 58 3.45 4.11 -12.26
C ALA A 58 4.24 5.17 -13.06
N LEU A 59 4.00 6.45 -12.79
CA LEU A 59 4.68 7.56 -13.44
C LEU A 59 6.20 7.50 -13.23
N ARG A 60 6.97 7.61 -14.32
CA ARG A 60 8.43 7.62 -14.30
C ARG A 60 8.99 8.59 -15.32
N LEU A 61 10.04 9.31 -14.92
CA LEU A 61 10.87 10.06 -15.85
C LEU A 61 11.97 9.16 -16.42
N SER A 62 12.28 9.34 -17.71
CA SER A 62 13.50 8.79 -18.28
C SER A 62 14.72 9.30 -17.51
N PRO A 63 15.86 8.58 -17.52
CA PRO A 63 17.06 9.02 -16.80
C PRO A 63 17.53 10.43 -17.15
N ASP A 64 17.27 10.90 -18.36
CA ASP A 64 17.59 12.25 -18.84
C ASP A 64 16.47 13.28 -18.60
N GLY A 65 15.31 12.84 -18.05
CA GLY A 65 14.15 13.70 -17.75
C GLY A 65 13.37 14.20 -18.97
N THR A 66 13.68 13.73 -20.18
CA THR A 66 13.03 14.21 -21.42
C THR A 66 11.70 13.52 -21.73
N LEU A 67 11.52 12.32 -21.21
CA LEU A 67 10.31 11.53 -21.42
C LEU A 67 9.68 11.16 -20.08
N LEU A 68 8.37 11.34 -19.98
CA LEU A 68 7.54 10.83 -18.90
C LEU A 68 6.79 9.61 -19.39
N THR A 69 6.86 8.50 -18.66
CA THR A 69 6.06 7.31 -18.94
C THR A 69 5.02 7.06 -17.86
N SER A 70 3.93 6.41 -18.24
CA SER A 70 2.83 6.07 -17.33
C SER A 70 2.05 4.87 -17.82
N LEU A 71 1.44 4.15 -16.89
CA LEU A 71 0.43 3.14 -17.21
C LEU A 71 -0.95 3.80 -17.22
N ARG A 72 -1.71 3.53 -18.29
CA ARG A 72 -3.06 4.09 -18.45
C ARG A 72 -4.05 2.99 -18.81
N PRO A 73 -5.27 3.03 -18.25
CA PRO A 73 -6.33 2.12 -18.61
C PRO A 73 -6.76 2.32 -20.07
N ARG A 74 -7.17 1.24 -20.71
CA ARG A 74 -7.78 1.27 -22.04
C ARG A 74 -9.20 1.81 -21.95
N ALA A 75 -9.66 2.42 -23.03
CA ALA A 75 -11.05 2.91 -23.10
C ALA A 75 -12.06 1.75 -23.16
N ASP A 76 -11.67 0.61 -23.77
CA ASP A 76 -12.49 -0.59 -23.93
C ASP A 76 -12.32 -1.63 -22.79
N ASP A 77 -11.32 -1.43 -21.92
CA ASP A 77 -11.02 -2.32 -20.79
C ASP A 77 -10.21 -1.54 -19.73
N ARG A 78 -10.91 -0.97 -18.76
CA ARG A 78 -10.28 -0.10 -17.74
C ARG A 78 -9.32 -0.84 -16.79
N ASP A 79 -9.42 -2.15 -16.69
CA ASP A 79 -8.54 -2.96 -15.84
C ASP A 79 -7.27 -3.40 -16.58
N ARG A 80 -7.25 -3.25 -17.91
CA ARG A 80 -6.09 -3.51 -18.74
C ARG A 80 -5.33 -2.23 -19.01
N LEU A 81 -4.04 -2.24 -18.67
CA LEU A 81 -3.18 -1.07 -18.77
C LEU A 81 -2.22 -1.19 -19.94
N ASP A 82 -2.02 -0.07 -20.63
CA ASP A 82 -1.01 0.12 -21.66
C ASP A 82 0.08 1.07 -21.17
N LEU A 83 1.27 0.97 -21.77
CA LEU A 83 2.38 1.89 -21.50
C LEU A 83 2.30 3.09 -22.44
N TRP A 84 2.24 4.28 -21.86
CA TRP A 84 2.20 5.56 -22.54
C TRP A 84 3.46 6.37 -22.28
N ALA A 85 3.83 7.21 -23.22
CA ALA A 85 4.92 8.17 -23.12
C ALA A 85 4.45 9.58 -23.45
N GLN A 86 5.01 10.57 -22.74
CA GLN A 86 4.79 11.99 -22.95
C GLN A 86 6.13 12.70 -23.02
N ASP A 87 6.37 13.49 -24.05
CA ASP A 87 7.52 14.39 -24.13
C ASP A 87 7.37 15.50 -23.08
N THR A 88 8.35 15.66 -22.18
CA THR A 88 8.24 16.61 -21.06
C THR A 88 8.36 18.06 -21.48
N ARG A 89 8.83 18.34 -22.68
CA ARG A 89 9.03 19.67 -23.23
C ARG A 89 7.83 20.13 -24.08
N THR A 90 7.29 19.25 -24.94
CA THR A 90 6.17 19.60 -25.85
C THR A 90 4.82 19.21 -25.26
N GLY A 91 4.77 18.24 -24.37
CA GLY A 91 3.53 17.67 -23.86
C GLY A 91 2.91 16.62 -24.78
N ASP A 92 3.52 16.32 -25.92
CA ASP A 92 2.99 15.35 -26.89
C ASP A 92 2.92 13.94 -26.27
N GLU A 93 1.76 13.32 -26.39
CA GLU A 93 1.48 11.99 -25.83
C GLU A 93 1.34 10.94 -26.91
N ARG A 94 1.84 9.72 -26.63
CA ARG A 94 1.62 8.56 -27.50
C ARG A 94 1.56 7.27 -26.67
N MET A 95 0.81 6.30 -27.16
CA MET A 95 0.92 4.92 -26.67
C MET A 95 2.28 4.39 -27.10
N LEU A 96 3.10 3.95 -26.15
CA LEU A 96 4.42 3.39 -26.42
C LEU A 96 4.35 1.89 -26.63
N VAL A 97 3.57 1.19 -25.78
CA VAL A 97 3.36 -0.26 -25.90
C VAL A 97 1.88 -0.59 -25.68
N ASP A 98 1.27 -1.25 -26.69
CA ASP A 98 -0.07 -1.82 -26.60
C ASP A 98 0.00 -3.20 -25.97
N SER A 99 -0.60 -3.35 -24.80
CA SER A 99 -0.63 -4.60 -24.04
C SER A 99 -1.39 -5.74 -24.73
N LYS A 100 -2.31 -5.42 -25.65
CA LYS A 100 -3.00 -6.44 -26.45
C LYS A 100 -2.15 -6.96 -27.62
N ALA A 101 -1.22 -6.14 -28.10
CA ALA A 101 -0.37 -6.48 -29.22
C ALA A 101 0.79 -7.41 -28.85
N ILE A 102 1.25 -7.37 -27.58
CA ILE A 102 2.42 -8.13 -27.14
C ILE A 102 2.09 -9.26 -26.15
N GLY A 103 0.99 -9.16 -25.40
CA GLY A 103 0.62 -10.16 -24.41
C GLY A 103 0.24 -11.49 -25.04
N SER A 104 0.67 -12.59 -24.43
CA SER A 104 0.30 -13.96 -24.84
C SER A 104 -1.11 -14.33 -24.41
N GLY A 105 -1.67 -13.66 -23.41
CA GLY A 105 -2.91 -14.03 -22.74
C GLY A 105 -2.77 -15.28 -21.85
N ALA A 106 -1.53 -15.71 -21.56
CA ALA A 106 -1.27 -16.84 -20.69
C ALA A 106 -1.78 -16.57 -19.26
N GLU A 107 -2.20 -17.64 -18.58
CA GLU A 107 -2.57 -17.54 -17.18
C GLU A 107 -1.33 -17.31 -16.33
N LEU A 108 -1.43 -16.36 -15.41
CA LEU A 108 -0.35 -16.04 -14.48
C LEU A 108 -0.06 -17.22 -13.56
N SER A 109 1.21 -17.39 -13.19
CA SER A 109 1.62 -18.35 -12.16
C SER A 109 1.01 -17.98 -10.81
N GLU A 110 0.84 -18.96 -9.92
CA GLU A 110 0.33 -18.68 -8.56
C GLU A 110 1.26 -17.72 -7.80
N ALA A 111 2.58 -17.87 -7.98
CA ALA A 111 3.55 -16.96 -7.35
C ALA A 111 3.36 -15.52 -7.83
N GLU A 112 3.13 -15.29 -9.13
CA GLU A 112 2.85 -13.95 -9.65
C GLU A 112 1.50 -13.41 -9.16
N LYS A 113 0.45 -14.25 -9.11
CA LYS A 113 -0.85 -13.84 -8.54
C LYS A 113 -0.69 -13.40 -7.09
N MET A 114 0.05 -14.15 -6.28
CA MET A 114 0.32 -13.80 -4.88
C MET A 114 1.15 -12.53 -4.75
N GLN A 115 2.19 -12.31 -5.58
CA GLN A 115 2.95 -11.06 -5.59
C GLN A 115 2.08 -9.86 -6.00
N ARG A 116 1.19 -10.01 -6.99
CA ARG A 116 0.26 -8.96 -7.41
C ARG A 116 -0.76 -8.62 -6.32
N GLU A 117 -1.22 -9.61 -5.56
CA GLU A 117 -2.12 -9.39 -4.43
C GLU A 117 -1.44 -8.57 -3.35
N ARG A 118 -0.20 -8.94 -2.93
CA ARG A 118 0.60 -8.16 -1.96
C ARG A 118 0.99 -6.77 -2.47
N ALA A 119 1.13 -6.62 -3.79
CA ALA A 119 1.31 -5.31 -4.42
C ALA A 119 0.00 -4.51 -4.55
N ARG A 120 -1.15 -5.09 -4.17
CA ARG A 120 -2.49 -4.50 -4.31
C ARG A 120 -2.85 -4.14 -5.76
N ILE A 121 -2.35 -4.93 -6.72
CA ILE A 121 -2.61 -4.80 -8.16
C ILE A 121 -3.23 -6.07 -8.78
N GLY A 122 -3.72 -6.99 -7.95
CA GLY A 122 -4.27 -8.29 -8.39
C GLY A 122 -5.40 -8.18 -9.41
N GLY A 123 -6.20 -7.11 -9.35
CA GLY A 123 -7.28 -6.84 -10.33
C GLY A 123 -6.83 -6.21 -11.66
N SER A 124 -5.56 -5.84 -11.82
CA SER A 124 -5.05 -5.19 -13.03
C SER A 124 -4.52 -6.21 -14.05
N ARG A 125 -4.73 -5.93 -15.34
CA ARG A 125 -4.30 -6.75 -16.47
C ARG A 125 -3.42 -5.97 -17.44
N GLY A 126 -2.79 -6.67 -18.37
CA GLY A 126 -1.86 -6.06 -19.33
C GLY A 126 -0.54 -5.68 -18.66
N ILE A 127 -0.01 -4.51 -18.96
CA ILE A 127 1.26 -4.02 -18.42
C ILE A 127 1.01 -3.43 -17.02
N VAL A 128 1.39 -4.15 -15.98
CA VAL A 128 1.19 -3.72 -14.57
C VAL A 128 2.46 -3.17 -13.92
N ALA A 129 3.60 -3.42 -14.54
CA ALA A 129 4.91 -2.91 -14.14
C ALA A 129 5.79 -2.68 -15.36
N TYR A 130 6.76 -1.79 -15.24
CA TYR A 130 7.80 -1.56 -16.25
C TYR A 130 8.97 -0.82 -15.60
N ASP A 131 10.14 -0.85 -16.24
CA ASP A 131 11.29 -0.07 -15.80
C ASP A 131 12.15 0.38 -16.97
N PHE A 132 12.74 1.60 -16.86
CA PHE A 132 13.74 2.03 -17.82
C PHE A 132 15.00 1.19 -17.68
N ALA A 133 15.58 0.79 -18.81
CA ALA A 133 16.96 0.36 -18.80
C ALA A 133 17.86 1.57 -18.44
N PRO A 134 19.02 1.34 -17.80
CA PRO A 134 19.87 2.42 -17.33
C PRO A 134 20.38 3.36 -18.44
N ASP A 135 20.43 2.88 -19.69
CA ASP A 135 20.78 3.69 -20.86
C ASP A 135 19.69 4.73 -21.26
N GLY A 136 18.50 4.62 -20.66
CA GLY A 136 17.33 5.46 -20.95
C GLY A 136 16.74 5.29 -22.36
N ARG A 137 17.21 4.31 -23.14
CA ARG A 137 16.80 4.09 -24.54
C ARG A 137 15.78 2.97 -24.70
N SER A 138 15.66 2.13 -23.71
CA SER A 138 14.75 1.01 -23.71
C SER A 138 14.03 0.85 -22.35
N ILE A 139 12.92 0.12 -22.39
CA ILE A 139 12.06 -0.12 -21.25
C ILE A 139 11.81 -1.62 -21.16
N LEU A 140 12.05 -2.21 -20.00
CA LEU A 140 11.70 -3.58 -19.69
C LEU A 140 10.21 -3.63 -19.33
N VAL A 141 9.46 -4.50 -20.00
CA VAL A 141 8.02 -4.65 -19.85
C VAL A 141 7.69 -6.13 -19.60
N PRO A 142 7.42 -6.53 -18.35
CA PRO A 142 6.86 -7.85 -18.06
C PRO A 142 5.36 -7.86 -18.37
N ILE A 143 4.90 -8.90 -19.06
CA ILE A 143 3.47 -9.13 -19.32
C ILE A 143 3.19 -10.63 -19.53
N ASP A 144 2.11 -11.13 -18.92
CA ASP A 144 1.62 -12.51 -19.04
C ASP A 144 2.71 -13.57 -18.80
N GLY A 145 3.60 -13.31 -17.83
CA GLY A 145 4.68 -14.22 -17.46
C GLY A 145 5.96 -14.08 -18.28
N ASP A 146 5.97 -13.33 -19.38
CA ASP A 146 7.14 -13.12 -20.24
C ASP A 146 7.72 -11.70 -20.14
N LEU A 147 8.96 -11.55 -20.58
CA LEU A 147 9.70 -10.30 -20.59
C LEU A 147 9.83 -9.76 -22.02
N TYR A 148 9.62 -8.47 -22.14
CA TYR A 148 9.77 -7.71 -23.37
C TYR A 148 10.65 -6.50 -23.17
N LEU A 149 11.40 -6.13 -24.18
CA LEU A 149 12.18 -4.90 -24.24
C LEU A 149 11.57 -3.99 -25.31
N ALA A 150 11.05 -2.84 -24.88
CA ALA A 150 10.50 -1.82 -25.76
C ALA A 150 11.51 -0.69 -25.95
N THR A 151 11.75 -0.25 -27.19
CA THR A 151 12.51 0.96 -27.48
C THR A 151 11.62 2.20 -27.41
N LEU A 152 12.21 3.38 -27.29
CA LEU A 152 11.43 4.61 -27.17
C LEU A 152 10.66 4.99 -28.44
N ASP A 153 10.96 4.38 -29.59
CA ASP A 153 10.17 4.51 -30.84
C ASP A 153 9.01 3.50 -30.93
N GLY A 154 8.80 2.67 -29.89
CA GLY A 154 7.67 1.74 -29.77
C GLY A 154 7.91 0.36 -30.39
N LYS A 155 9.12 0.05 -30.85
CA LYS A 155 9.44 -1.32 -31.27
C LYS A 155 9.62 -2.20 -30.03
N VAL A 156 9.03 -3.41 -30.07
CA VAL A 156 9.05 -4.35 -28.94
C VAL A 156 9.72 -5.65 -29.38
N ARG A 157 10.65 -6.10 -28.57
CA ARG A 157 11.33 -7.41 -28.73
C ARG A 157 11.02 -8.30 -27.52
N ARG A 158 10.50 -9.50 -27.75
CA ARG A 158 10.33 -10.51 -26.70
C ARG A 158 11.69 -11.04 -26.28
N LEU A 159 11.94 -11.12 -24.97
CA LEU A 159 13.18 -11.65 -24.40
C LEU A 159 13.04 -13.09 -23.95
N THR A 160 11.88 -13.45 -23.38
CA THR A 160 11.61 -14.80 -22.87
C THR A 160 10.34 -15.36 -23.54
N ASP A 161 10.29 -16.69 -23.64
CA ASP A 161 9.15 -17.46 -24.15
C ASP A 161 9.13 -18.79 -23.39
N THR A 162 8.65 -18.76 -22.16
CA THR A 162 8.75 -19.90 -21.25
C THR A 162 7.43 -20.12 -20.51
N PRO A 163 7.05 -21.38 -20.24
CA PRO A 163 5.79 -21.68 -19.55
C PRO A 163 5.78 -21.33 -18.07
N GLY A 164 6.96 -21.07 -17.44
CA GLY A 164 7.09 -20.89 -15.99
C GLY A 164 6.79 -19.48 -15.48
N GLY A 165 6.84 -18.48 -16.34
CA GLY A 165 6.76 -17.06 -15.98
C GLY A 165 8.03 -16.55 -15.26
N GLU A 166 8.35 -15.28 -15.46
CA GLU A 166 9.51 -14.61 -14.87
C GLU A 166 9.07 -13.60 -13.80
N LEU A 167 9.59 -13.77 -12.59
CA LEU A 167 9.33 -12.89 -11.46
C LEU A 167 10.48 -11.90 -11.23
N ASN A 168 10.15 -10.73 -10.69
CA ASN A 168 11.11 -9.71 -10.28
C ASN A 168 12.16 -9.33 -11.35
N PRO A 169 11.78 -9.09 -12.62
CA PRO A 169 12.74 -8.80 -13.66
C PRO A 169 13.42 -7.45 -13.48
N VAL A 170 14.73 -7.39 -13.72
CA VAL A 170 15.55 -6.17 -13.59
C VAL A 170 16.57 -6.11 -14.73
N VAL A 171 16.73 -4.95 -15.37
CA VAL A 171 17.90 -4.67 -16.20
C VAL A 171 19.06 -4.29 -15.29
N SER A 172 20.21 -4.90 -15.51
CA SER A 172 21.43 -4.64 -14.73
C SER A 172 21.89 -3.17 -14.85
N PRO A 173 22.64 -2.61 -13.88
CA PRO A 173 22.92 -1.16 -13.78
C PRO A 173 23.62 -0.53 -14.97
N ARG A 174 24.33 -1.32 -15.79
CA ARG A 174 25.00 -0.85 -17.03
C ARG A 174 24.31 -1.34 -18.30
N GLY A 175 23.19 -2.08 -18.17
CA GLY A 175 22.44 -2.61 -19.30
C GLY A 175 23.07 -3.85 -19.95
N GLY A 176 24.00 -4.52 -19.29
CA GLY A 176 24.64 -5.73 -19.82
C GLY A 176 23.72 -6.95 -19.80
N PHE A 177 22.77 -6.98 -18.87
CA PHE A 177 21.91 -8.14 -18.61
C PHE A 177 20.50 -7.75 -18.28
N VAL A 178 19.57 -8.67 -18.52
CA VAL A 178 18.30 -8.78 -17.81
C VAL A 178 18.37 -9.99 -16.85
N SER A 179 17.91 -9.82 -15.64
CA SER A 179 17.83 -10.88 -14.63
C SER A 179 16.39 -11.07 -14.19
N PHE A 180 16.05 -12.28 -13.79
CA PHE A 180 14.70 -12.65 -13.33
C PHE A 180 14.76 -13.94 -12.51
N VAL A 181 13.70 -14.19 -11.75
CA VAL A 181 13.52 -15.45 -11.03
C VAL A 181 12.52 -16.32 -11.80
N ARG A 182 12.86 -17.59 -11.95
CA ARG A 182 11.98 -18.62 -12.49
C ARG A 182 12.22 -19.95 -11.78
N ASP A 183 11.16 -20.65 -11.46
CA ASP A 183 11.23 -21.94 -10.75
C ASP A 183 12.14 -21.88 -9.52
N GLN A 184 11.95 -20.83 -8.69
CA GLN A 184 12.68 -20.59 -7.44
C GLN A 184 14.21 -20.38 -7.60
N ASN A 185 14.68 -20.08 -8.82
CA ASN A 185 16.08 -19.83 -9.13
C ASN A 185 16.29 -18.51 -9.86
N LEU A 186 17.43 -17.86 -9.62
CA LEU A 186 17.84 -16.65 -10.31
C LEU A 186 18.50 -17.00 -11.64
N PHE A 187 18.05 -16.30 -12.69
CA PHE A 187 18.59 -16.37 -14.05
C PHE A 187 19.06 -15.01 -14.53
N VAL A 188 20.01 -15.02 -15.45
CA VAL A 188 20.46 -13.85 -16.19
C VAL A 188 20.50 -14.14 -17.68
N GLN A 189 20.22 -13.14 -18.49
CA GLN A 189 20.35 -13.17 -19.94
C GLN A 189 21.10 -11.94 -20.42
N PRO A 190 22.13 -12.06 -21.25
CA PRO A 190 22.75 -10.91 -21.90
C PRO A 190 21.70 -10.13 -22.73
N LEU A 191 21.67 -8.81 -22.55
CA LEU A 191 20.63 -7.98 -23.20
C LEU A 191 20.84 -7.87 -24.71
N ASP A 192 22.05 -8.14 -25.22
CA ASP A 192 22.39 -8.21 -26.63
C ASP A 192 21.89 -9.47 -27.36
N GLY A 193 21.32 -10.46 -26.61
CA GLY A 193 20.68 -11.66 -27.19
C GLY A 193 21.44 -12.96 -26.96
N GLY A 194 22.32 -13.02 -25.96
CA GLY A 194 22.96 -14.26 -25.52
C GLY A 194 21.97 -15.23 -24.84
N PRO A 195 22.41 -16.49 -24.58
CA PRO A 195 21.56 -17.50 -23.95
C PRO A 195 21.26 -17.14 -22.48
N VAL A 196 20.06 -17.53 -22.02
CA VAL A 196 19.70 -17.51 -20.59
C VAL A 196 20.60 -18.46 -19.82
N ARG A 197 21.11 -18.02 -18.66
CA ARG A 197 21.97 -18.78 -17.77
C ARG A 197 21.41 -18.76 -16.35
N ALA A 198 21.46 -19.92 -15.68
CA ALA A 198 21.13 -20.00 -14.27
C ALA A 198 22.29 -19.44 -13.43
N VAL A 199 21.99 -18.52 -12.53
CA VAL A 199 22.92 -18.07 -11.47
C VAL A 199 22.84 -19.02 -10.29
N THR A 200 21.65 -19.55 -10.01
CA THR A 200 21.40 -20.58 -8.98
C THR A 200 20.64 -21.77 -9.61
N THR A 201 20.82 -22.96 -9.04
CA THR A 201 20.22 -24.21 -9.52
C THR A 201 19.64 -25.07 -8.40
N GLU A 202 19.81 -24.66 -7.14
CA GLU A 202 19.41 -25.45 -5.98
C GLU A 202 18.01 -25.05 -5.44
N GLY A 203 17.36 -24.08 -6.09
CA GLY A 203 15.97 -23.72 -5.78
C GLY A 203 15.01 -24.83 -6.13
N GLY A 204 14.02 -25.02 -5.29
CA GLY A 204 12.98 -26.04 -5.43
C GLY A 204 12.38 -26.44 -4.07
N GLY A 205 11.13 -26.83 -4.08
CA GLY A 205 10.42 -27.22 -2.85
C GLY A 205 10.28 -26.06 -1.87
N THR A 206 11.01 -26.12 -0.75
CA THR A 206 11.01 -25.08 0.29
C THR A 206 12.16 -24.06 0.14
N VAL A 207 13.08 -24.28 -0.80
CA VAL A 207 14.25 -23.44 -1.00
C VAL A 207 14.07 -22.52 -2.20
N HIS A 208 14.27 -21.23 -1.98
CA HIS A 208 14.11 -20.17 -2.98
C HIS A 208 15.37 -19.32 -3.07
N PHE A 209 15.65 -18.82 -4.27
CA PHE A 209 16.73 -17.88 -4.54
C PHE A 209 16.21 -16.67 -5.33
N GLY A 210 16.61 -15.46 -4.93
CA GLY A 210 16.29 -14.23 -5.63
C GLY A 210 14.86 -13.73 -5.44
N GLU A 211 14.07 -14.41 -4.66
CA GLU A 211 12.74 -14.01 -4.20
C GLU A 211 12.83 -13.44 -2.77
N ALA A 212 11.78 -12.77 -2.35
CA ALA A 212 11.56 -12.37 -0.97
C ALA A 212 10.55 -13.32 -0.31
N GLU A 213 10.78 -13.69 0.94
CA GLU A 213 9.86 -14.53 1.73
C GLU A 213 8.57 -13.78 2.07
N PHE A 214 7.56 -14.50 2.58
CA PHE A 214 6.19 -14.00 2.80
C PHE A 214 6.16 -12.66 3.57
N VAL A 215 6.79 -12.57 4.76
CA VAL A 215 6.72 -11.36 5.58
C VAL A 215 7.53 -10.20 5.00
N ALA A 216 8.55 -10.46 4.18
CA ALA A 216 9.24 -9.41 3.45
C ALA A 216 8.34 -8.77 2.40
N GLN A 217 7.54 -9.58 1.70
CA GLN A 217 6.61 -9.08 0.69
C GLN A 217 5.41 -8.35 1.31
N GLU A 218 4.81 -8.89 2.36
CA GLU A 218 3.58 -8.36 2.96
C GLU A 218 3.85 -7.19 3.92
N GLU A 219 4.89 -7.31 4.79
CA GLU A 219 5.08 -6.42 5.93
C GLU A 219 6.30 -5.50 5.83
N MET A 220 7.30 -5.87 5.03
CA MET A 220 8.52 -5.07 4.88
C MET A 220 8.58 -4.29 3.56
N ASP A 221 7.57 -4.40 2.69
CA ASP A 221 7.52 -3.81 1.34
C ASP A 221 8.75 -4.15 0.49
N ARG A 222 9.27 -5.38 0.63
CA ARG A 222 10.39 -5.90 -0.14
C ARG A 222 9.96 -7.11 -0.96
N ARG A 223 9.97 -7.00 -2.28
CA ARG A 223 9.46 -8.02 -3.21
C ARG A 223 10.57 -8.78 -3.93
N THR A 224 11.78 -8.22 -3.98
CA THR A 224 12.94 -8.85 -4.60
C THR A 224 13.89 -9.44 -3.56
N GLY A 225 14.61 -10.48 -3.95
CA GLY A 225 15.66 -11.11 -3.18
C GLY A 225 17.03 -11.06 -3.88
N TYR A 226 17.26 -10.15 -4.83
CA TYR A 226 18.57 -10.01 -5.45
C TYR A 226 18.90 -8.57 -5.84
N TRP A 227 20.18 -8.22 -5.85
CA TRP A 227 20.68 -6.86 -6.03
C TRP A 227 22.00 -6.85 -6.80
N TRP A 228 22.04 -6.18 -7.94
CA TRP A 228 23.25 -6.03 -8.76
C TRP A 228 24.24 -5.05 -8.15
N SER A 229 25.54 -5.38 -8.25
CA SER A 229 26.58 -4.37 -8.01
C SER A 229 26.57 -3.31 -9.13
N PRO A 230 26.93 -2.04 -8.83
CA PRO A 230 26.91 -0.96 -9.83
C PRO A 230 27.78 -1.22 -11.06
N ASP A 231 28.81 -2.07 -10.91
CA ASP A 231 29.75 -2.44 -11.96
C ASP A 231 29.41 -3.77 -12.66
N GLU A 232 28.28 -4.41 -12.29
CA GLU A 232 27.77 -5.68 -12.82
C GLU A 232 28.68 -6.89 -12.58
N ARG A 233 29.72 -6.75 -11.76
CA ARG A 233 30.62 -7.88 -11.47
C ARG A 233 30.00 -8.90 -10.54
N PHE A 234 29.06 -8.47 -9.71
CA PHE A 234 28.41 -9.28 -8.68
C PHE A 234 26.90 -9.06 -8.62
N VAL A 235 26.22 -10.09 -8.11
CA VAL A 235 24.82 -10.04 -7.68
C VAL A 235 24.78 -10.53 -6.23
N ALA A 236 24.18 -9.75 -5.34
CA ALA A 236 23.81 -10.23 -4.02
C ALA A 236 22.47 -10.99 -4.18
N VAL A 237 22.39 -12.20 -3.62
CA VAL A 237 21.25 -13.11 -3.81
C VAL A 237 20.81 -13.64 -2.47
N GLU A 238 19.57 -13.38 -2.10
CA GLU A 238 18.93 -14.01 -0.96
C GLU A 238 18.61 -15.47 -1.30
N ARG A 239 18.89 -16.34 -0.35
CA ARG A 239 18.33 -17.69 -0.25
C ARG A 239 17.44 -17.74 0.97
N PHE A 240 16.21 -18.20 0.82
CA PHE A 240 15.42 -18.55 1.99
C PHE A 240 14.93 -20.00 1.91
N ASP A 241 14.64 -20.57 3.11
CA ASP A 241 14.15 -21.93 3.26
C ASP A 241 12.94 -21.95 4.21
N GLU A 242 11.80 -22.33 3.67
CA GLU A 242 10.53 -22.38 4.37
C GLU A 242 10.24 -23.73 5.03
N ALA A 243 11.20 -24.67 5.07
CA ALA A 243 10.96 -26.02 5.59
C ALA A 243 10.37 -26.02 7.02
N ARG A 244 10.69 -24.98 7.82
CA ARG A 244 10.21 -24.83 9.21
C ARG A 244 8.97 -23.97 9.35
N VAL A 245 8.56 -23.28 8.31
CA VAL A 245 7.38 -22.40 8.33
C VAL A 245 6.13 -23.26 8.44
N HIS A 246 5.21 -22.82 9.30
CA HIS A 246 3.92 -23.48 9.47
C HIS A 246 3.17 -23.62 8.14
N VAL A 247 2.60 -24.80 7.89
CA VAL A 247 1.75 -25.04 6.73
C VAL A 247 0.29 -24.87 7.14
N ALA A 248 -0.34 -23.85 6.60
CA ALA A 248 -1.76 -23.60 6.76
C ALA A 248 -2.54 -24.16 5.56
N THR A 249 -3.58 -24.93 5.81
CA THR A 249 -4.50 -25.38 4.75
C THR A 249 -5.52 -24.28 4.49
N ARG A 250 -5.54 -23.75 3.27
CA ARG A 250 -6.44 -22.69 2.85
C ARG A 250 -7.33 -23.15 1.69
N ALA A 251 -8.64 -23.00 1.85
CA ALA A 251 -9.60 -23.22 0.79
C ALA A 251 -9.89 -21.91 0.04
N ALA A 252 -9.54 -21.81 -1.22
CA ALA A 252 -10.01 -20.74 -2.10
C ALA A 252 -11.31 -21.21 -2.77
N ILE A 253 -12.44 -20.77 -2.26
CA ILE A 253 -13.76 -21.17 -2.72
C ILE A 253 -14.23 -20.20 -3.80
N GLY A 254 -14.28 -20.65 -5.03
CA GLY A 254 -14.76 -19.90 -6.19
C GLY A 254 -16.22 -20.20 -6.52
N ALA A 255 -16.76 -19.52 -7.53
CA ALA A 255 -18.13 -19.74 -8.01
C ALA A 255 -18.36 -21.14 -8.60
N THR A 256 -17.34 -21.74 -9.18
CA THR A 256 -17.43 -23.02 -9.92
C THR A 256 -16.62 -24.15 -9.31
N GLY A 257 -15.99 -23.93 -8.16
CA GLY A 257 -15.19 -24.96 -7.49
C GLY A 257 -14.33 -24.43 -6.36
N THR A 258 -13.72 -25.36 -5.65
CA THR A 258 -12.81 -25.05 -4.53
C THR A 258 -11.42 -25.56 -4.86
N LYS A 259 -10.41 -24.71 -4.68
CA LYS A 259 -9.01 -25.10 -4.74
C LYS A 259 -8.45 -25.06 -3.30
N VAL A 260 -7.83 -26.15 -2.90
CA VAL A 260 -7.19 -26.25 -1.58
C VAL A 260 -5.70 -26.03 -1.76
N TYR A 261 -5.14 -25.13 -0.94
CA TYR A 261 -3.71 -24.83 -0.91
C TYR A 261 -3.13 -25.22 0.45
N GLU A 262 -1.96 -25.78 0.41
CA GLU A 262 -1.06 -25.83 1.56
C GLU A 262 -0.11 -24.65 1.46
N GLN A 263 -0.46 -23.57 2.14
CA GLN A 263 0.31 -22.33 2.14
C GLN A 263 1.25 -22.30 3.32
N ARG A 264 2.55 -22.04 3.08
CA ARG A 264 3.48 -21.75 4.15
C ARG A 264 3.23 -20.35 4.65
N TYR A 265 2.74 -20.27 5.88
CA TYR A 265 2.32 -19.02 6.50
C TYR A 265 2.94 -18.91 7.90
N PRO A 266 3.83 -17.93 8.13
CA PRO A 266 4.52 -17.76 9.40
C PRO A 266 3.60 -17.07 10.42
N ALA A 267 2.61 -17.81 10.94
CA ALA A 267 1.70 -17.32 11.98
C ALA A 267 2.46 -16.92 13.26
N ALA A 268 1.96 -15.94 13.99
CA ALA A 268 2.58 -15.42 15.22
C ALA A 268 2.95 -16.55 16.21
N GLY A 269 4.20 -16.53 16.67
CA GLY A 269 4.76 -17.57 17.54
C GLY A 269 5.33 -18.80 16.82
N THR A 270 5.13 -18.92 15.50
CA THR A 270 5.71 -20.02 14.71
C THR A 270 7.06 -19.63 14.08
N PRO A 271 7.87 -20.58 13.61
CA PRO A 271 9.13 -20.25 12.93
C PRO A 271 8.93 -19.47 11.63
N ASN A 272 9.79 -18.50 11.40
CA ASN A 272 9.94 -17.82 10.10
C ASN A 272 10.78 -18.66 9.12
N ALA A 273 10.79 -18.27 7.84
CA ALA A 273 11.74 -18.77 6.87
C ALA A 273 13.17 -18.47 7.33
N ALA A 274 14.09 -19.41 7.10
CA ALA A 274 15.51 -19.19 7.36
C ALA A 274 16.12 -18.43 6.17
N VAL A 275 16.72 -17.27 6.41
CA VAL A 275 17.27 -16.41 5.36
C VAL A 275 18.80 -16.39 5.39
N ASP A 276 19.41 -16.54 4.22
CA ASP A 276 20.82 -16.39 3.94
C ASP A 276 21.02 -15.35 2.82
N LEU A 277 22.19 -14.72 2.77
CA LEU A 277 22.55 -13.81 1.68
C LEU A 277 23.90 -14.26 1.10
N TYR A 278 23.97 -14.31 -0.22
CA TYR A 278 25.18 -14.68 -0.96
C TYR A 278 25.59 -13.57 -1.93
N ILE A 279 26.88 -13.43 -2.17
CA ILE A 279 27.44 -12.60 -3.24
C ILE A 279 28.01 -13.55 -4.29
N MET A 280 27.56 -13.42 -5.51
CA MET A 280 27.87 -14.32 -6.62
C MET A 280 28.25 -13.53 -7.87
N LYS A 281 29.00 -14.12 -8.77
CA LYS A 281 29.12 -13.60 -10.14
C LYS A 281 27.86 -13.92 -10.96
N PRO A 282 27.55 -13.15 -12.02
CA PRO A 282 26.40 -13.40 -12.87
C PRO A 282 26.40 -14.78 -13.57
N ASP A 283 27.57 -15.43 -13.65
CA ASP A 283 27.72 -16.77 -14.19
C ASP A 283 27.52 -17.90 -13.15
N GLY A 284 27.10 -17.54 -11.94
CA GLY A 284 26.88 -18.46 -10.83
C GLY A 284 28.16 -18.88 -10.09
N THR A 285 29.32 -18.41 -10.51
CA THR A 285 30.62 -18.73 -9.87
C THR A 285 30.94 -17.78 -8.70
N SER A 286 32.00 -18.12 -7.95
CA SER A 286 32.52 -17.28 -6.85
C SER A 286 31.48 -16.95 -5.78
N ARG A 287 30.78 -17.96 -5.28
CA ARG A 287 29.75 -17.84 -4.25
C ARG A 287 30.35 -17.54 -2.87
N VAL A 288 30.04 -16.39 -2.31
CA VAL A 288 30.49 -15.94 -0.99
C VAL A 288 29.28 -15.76 -0.09
N LYS A 289 29.23 -16.48 1.04
CA LYS A 289 28.17 -16.31 2.04
C LYS A 289 28.42 -15.06 2.88
N VAL A 290 27.40 -14.21 3.02
CA VAL A 290 27.43 -13.03 3.89
C VAL A 290 27.23 -13.43 5.35
N ASP A 291 28.06 -12.90 6.23
CA ASP A 291 27.92 -13.07 7.67
C ASP A 291 26.76 -12.19 8.20
N LEU A 292 25.59 -12.78 8.34
CA LEU A 292 24.41 -12.14 8.96
C LEU A 292 24.40 -12.29 10.49
N GLY A 293 25.45 -12.84 11.10
CA GLY A 293 25.56 -13.07 12.53
C GLY A 293 25.13 -14.48 12.96
N ARG A 294 25.25 -14.74 14.27
CA ARG A 294 25.01 -16.10 14.83
C ARG A 294 23.52 -16.42 14.99
N ASN A 295 22.70 -15.42 15.19
CA ASN A 295 21.26 -15.62 15.30
C ASN A 295 20.67 -15.74 13.89
N ALA A 296 20.06 -16.87 13.59
CA ALA A 296 19.41 -17.13 12.31
C ALA A 296 17.94 -16.63 12.27
N ASP A 297 17.34 -16.34 13.44
CA ASP A 297 15.96 -15.83 13.55
C ASP A 297 15.99 -14.30 13.48
N ILE A 298 16.12 -13.80 12.27
CA ILE A 298 16.24 -12.36 11.93
C ILE A 298 15.39 -12.06 10.71
N TYR A 299 15.14 -10.79 10.50
CA TYR A 299 14.59 -10.27 9.25
C TYR A 299 15.68 -9.59 8.43
N LEU A 300 15.83 -10.01 7.16
CA LEU A 300 16.62 -9.35 6.15
C LEU A 300 15.79 -8.21 5.56
N ALA A 301 15.87 -7.01 6.15
CA ALA A 301 14.95 -5.95 5.80
C ALA A 301 15.29 -5.25 4.48
N ARG A 302 16.54 -4.84 4.30
CA ARG A 302 17.04 -4.16 3.08
C ARG A 302 18.46 -4.60 2.74
N VAL A 303 18.76 -4.58 1.44
CA VAL A 303 20.11 -4.82 0.90
C VAL A 303 20.36 -3.82 -0.22
N ASP A 304 21.50 -3.12 -0.17
CA ASP A 304 21.93 -2.17 -1.20
C ASP A 304 23.43 -2.21 -1.38
N TRP A 305 23.88 -1.98 -2.60
CA TRP A 305 25.30 -1.77 -2.86
C TRP A 305 25.69 -0.31 -2.58
N LEU A 306 26.89 -0.11 -2.07
CA LEU A 306 27.50 1.22 -2.08
C LEU A 306 27.67 1.70 -3.52
N PRO A 307 27.54 3.01 -3.78
CA PRO A 307 27.59 3.56 -5.15
C PRO A 307 28.89 3.21 -5.92
N ASP A 308 30.00 3.04 -5.21
CA ASP A 308 31.31 2.66 -5.78
C ASP A 308 31.51 1.13 -5.93
N GLY A 309 30.54 0.33 -5.52
CA GLY A 309 30.61 -1.13 -5.54
C GLY A 309 31.56 -1.74 -4.50
N SER A 310 32.14 -0.94 -3.59
CA SER A 310 33.13 -1.41 -2.60
C SER A 310 32.54 -2.24 -1.45
N GLY A 311 31.22 -2.30 -1.32
CA GLY A 311 30.57 -3.04 -0.25
C GLY A 311 29.07 -3.10 -0.39
N LEU A 312 28.45 -3.99 0.41
CA LEU A 312 26.99 -4.02 0.62
C LEU A 312 26.63 -3.32 1.92
N LEU A 313 25.49 -2.66 1.91
CA LEU A 313 24.74 -2.24 3.09
C LEU A 313 23.59 -3.23 3.31
N VAL A 314 23.50 -3.78 4.52
CA VAL A 314 22.45 -4.73 4.87
C VAL A 314 21.77 -4.30 6.16
N GLN A 315 20.45 -4.13 6.11
CA GLN A 315 19.62 -3.89 7.28
C GLN A 315 19.17 -5.24 7.84
N ARG A 316 19.70 -5.60 9.01
CA ARG A 316 19.33 -6.79 9.77
C ARG A 316 18.47 -6.38 10.96
N GLN A 317 17.22 -6.79 10.98
CA GLN A 317 16.30 -6.53 12.10
C GLN A 317 16.15 -7.77 12.97
N SER A 318 16.09 -7.59 14.29
CA SER A 318 15.77 -8.67 15.23
C SER A 318 14.29 -9.04 15.12
N ARG A 319 13.96 -10.31 15.43
CA ARG A 319 12.57 -10.80 15.37
C ARG A 319 11.60 -9.99 16.23
N ASP A 320 12.03 -9.55 17.41
CA ASP A 320 11.23 -8.68 18.30
C ASP A 320 11.16 -7.23 17.82
N GLN A 321 11.81 -6.92 16.69
CA GLN A 321 11.85 -5.60 16.03
C GLN A 321 12.28 -4.44 16.92
N LYS A 322 13.06 -4.75 17.97
CA LYS A 322 13.64 -3.75 18.90
C LYS A 322 15.05 -3.34 18.54
N ARG A 323 15.66 -4.05 17.61
CA ARG A 323 17.02 -3.78 17.16
C ARG A 323 17.11 -3.87 15.63
N LEU A 324 17.70 -2.87 15.01
CA LEU A 324 18.08 -2.86 13.60
C LEU A 324 19.54 -2.49 13.48
N ASP A 325 20.33 -3.39 12.90
CA ASP A 325 21.73 -3.17 12.60
C ASP A 325 21.90 -2.81 11.12
N MET A 326 22.61 -1.74 10.85
CA MET A 326 23.15 -1.45 9.53
C MET A 326 24.51 -2.10 9.42
N LEU A 327 24.61 -3.14 8.60
CA LEU A 327 25.87 -3.85 8.33
C LEU A 327 26.51 -3.29 7.06
N ARG A 328 27.85 -3.18 7.10
CA ARG A 328 28.67 -3.07 5.90
C ARG A 328 29.37 -4.40 5.65
N VAL A 329 29.17 -4.95 4.47
CA VAL A 329 29.70 -6.25 4.06
C VAL A 329 30.83 -6.06 3.04
N ASP A 330 31.94 -6.75 3.25
CA ASP A 330 33.03 -6.89 2.27
C ASP A 330 32.60 -7.94 1.22
N PRO A 331 32.43 -7.56 -0.06
CA PRO A 331 31.98 -8.50 -1.09
C PRO A 331 32.96 -9.66 -1.37
N ALA A 332 34.24 -9.47 -1.12
CA ALA A 332 35.26 -10.50 -1.39
C ALA A 332 35.25 -11.61 -0.34
N THR A 333 34.89 -11.30 0.91
CA THR A 333 35.00 -12.23 2.04
C THR A 333 33.68 -12.57 2.69
N GLY A 334 32.62 -11.81 2.43
CA GLY A 334 31.30 -11.91 3.10
C GLY A 334 31.31 -11.42 4.55
N LYS A 335 32.46 -10.95 5.08
CA LYS A 335 32.54 -10.43 6.45
C LYS A 335 31.73 -9.17 6.60
N SER A 336 30.95 -9.10 7.67
CA SER A 336 30.15 -7.92 8.00
C SER A 336 30.72 -7.16 9.20
N THR A 337 30.54 -5.84 9.19
CA THR A 337 30.79 -4.96 10.33
C THR A 337 29.56 -4.10 10.57
N ILE A 338 29.20 -3.91 11.84
CA ILE A 338 28.07 -3.04 12.20
C ILE A 338 28.54 -1.58 12.08
N LEU A 339 27.92 -0.82 11.19
CA LEU A 339 28.13 0.62 11.06
C LEU A 339 27.45 1.37 12.22
N PHE A 340 26.20 1.02 12.51
CA PHE A 340 25.44 1.52 13.63
C PHE A 340 24.27 0.58 13.95
N THR A 341 23.68 0.80 15.12
CA THR A 341 22.48 0.10 15.57
C THR A 341 21.41 1.12 15.97
N GLU A 342 20.19 0.94 15.46
CA GLU A 342 18.99 1.55 16.00
C GLU A 342 18.39 0.63 17.08
N LYS A 343 17.83 1.25 18.13
CA LYS A 343 17.17 0.49 19.21
C LYS A 343 15.85 1.17 19.58
N ALA A 344 14.81 0.37 19.70
CA ALA A 344 13.53 0.82 20.25
C ALA A 344 13.60 0.98 21.78
N GLY A 345 12.73 1.81 22.33
CA GLY A 345 12.47 1.88 23.77
C GLY A 345 11.86 0.58 24.32
N ALA A 346 11.77 0.47 25.64
CA ALA A 346 11.26 -0.74 26.29
C ALA A 346 9.82 -1.08 25.86
N ARG A 347 8.97 -0.06 25.68
CA ARG A 347 7.56 -0.17 25.25
C ARG A 347 7.37 0.42 23.85
N SER A 348 8.17 0.00 22.88
CA SER A 348 8.20 0.52 21.53
C SER A 348 8.77 -0.53 20.59
N TRP A 349 8.74 -0.25 19.30
CA TRP A 349 9.34 -1.01 18.21
C TRP A 349 10.03 -0.08 17.21
N LEU A 350 10.78 -0.64 16.28
CA LEU A 350 11.40 0.09 15.19
C LEU A 350 10.56 -0.05 13.92
N ASN A 351 10.15 1.09 13.36
CA ASN A 351 9.54 1.12 12.04
C ASN A 351 10.64 1.00 10.97
N LEU A 352 10.44 0.12 10.01
CA LEU A 352 11.27 0.07 8.81
C LEU A 352 11.00 1.29 7.93
N SER A 353 12.04 1.77 7.25
CA SER A 353 11.94 2.93 6.37
C SER A 353 12.87 2.77 5.15
N ASP A 354 12.38 3.18 3.98
CA ASP A 354 13.18 3.32 2.76
C ASP A 354 13.83 4.72 2.65
N ALA A 355 13.61 5.58 3.65
CA ALA A 355 14.17 6.92 3.68
C ALA A 355 15.63 6.91 4.14
N TYR A 356 16.50 6.31 3.32
CA TYR A 356 17.95 6.36 3.49
C TYR A 356 18.65 6.45 2.13
N HIS A 357 19.89 6.95 2.12
CA HIS A 357 20.69 7.09 0.90
C HIS A 357 22.18 7.06 1.23
N ALA A 358 22.93 6.22 0.51
CA ALA A 358 24.39 6.18 0.60
C ALA A 358 25.00 7.28 -0.29
N LEU A 359 25.81 8.15 0.31
CA LEU A 359 26.49 9.23 -0.40
C LEU A 359 27.84 8.77 -0.98
N ALA A 360 28.30 9.45 -2.00
CA ALA A 360 29.59 9.16 -2.66
C ALA A 360 30.78 9.26 -1.70
N ASP A 361 30.70 10.05 -0.61
CA ASP A 361 31.75 10.16 0.40
C ASP A 361 31.73 9.03 1.45
N GLY A 362 30.84 8.04 1.28
CA GLY A 362 30.62 6.91 2.19
C GLY A 362 29.80 7.23 3.42
N SER A 363 29.26 8.45 3.57
CA SER A 363 28.28 8.76 4.60
C SER A 363 26.87 8.34 4.18
N LEU A 364 25.93 8.32 5.13
CA LEU A 364 24.54 7.91 4.89
C LEU A 364 23.60 9.01 5.33
N ILE A 365 22.58 9.30 4.51
CA ILE A 365 21.35 9.94 4.96
C ILE A 365 20.44 8.83 5.50
N TRP A 366 19.87 9.06 6.67
CA TRP A 366 19.11 8.05 7.40
C TRP A 366 17.92 8.68 8.10
N ARG A 367 16.72 8.09 7.95
CA ARG A 367 15.56 8.45 8.77
C ARG A 367 15.57 7.65 10.06
N SER A 368 15.50 8.33 11.18
CA SER A 368 15.47 7.71 12.52
C SER A 368 14.39 8.34 13.38
N GLU A 369 13.82 7.55 14.27
CA GLU A 369 12.82 7.98 15.27
C GLU A 369 13.43 8.14 16.68
N ARG A 370 14.76 8.23 16.78
CA ARG A 370 15.52 8.27 18.04
C ARG A 370 15.21 9.43 18.97
N ASP A 371 14.64 10.52 18.45
CA ASP A 371 14.21 11.69 19.24
C ASP A 371 12.69 11.72 19.47
N GLY A 372 11.98 10.61 19.13
CA GLY A 372 10.54 10.47 19.29
C GLY A 372 9.72 10.82 18.03
N PHE A 373 10.37 11.38 16.99
CA PHE A 373 9.76 11.67 15.70
C PHE A 373 10.64 11.16 14.56
N GLY A 374 10.04 10.87 13.42
CA GLY A 374 10.79 10.46 12.21
C GLY A 374 11.53 11.65 11.61
N HIS A 375 12.86 11.72 11.77
CA HIS A 375 13.69 12.80 11.26
C HIS A 375 14.88 12.29 10.44
N LEU A 376 15.42 13.17 9.58
CA LEU A 376 16.61 12.87 8.79
C LEU A 376 17.87 13.21 9.58
N TYR A 377 18.82 12.28 9.47
CA TYR A 377 20.15 12.37 10.04
C TYR A 377 21.19 12.04 8.97
N ARG A 378 22.39 12.63 9.09
CA ARG A 378 23.57 12.19 8.36
C ARG A 378 24.46 11.40 9.30
N PHE A 379 24.83 10.18 8.90
CA PHE A 379 25.84 9.36 9.58
C PHE A 379 27.14 9.40 8.80
N ALA A 380 28.20 9.91 9.43
CA ALA A 380 29.52 10.01 8.82
C ALA A 380 30.61 9.70 9.86
N ARG A 381 31.53 8.78 9.56
CA ARG A 381 32.69 8.44 10.41
C ARG A 381 32.31 8.18 11.88
N GLY A 382 31.24 7.42 12.10
CA GLY A 382 30.74 7.07 13.44
C GLY A 382 29.99 8.19 14.17
N ARG A 383 29.68 9.31 13.50
CA ARG A 383 28.98 10.45 14.10
C ARG A 383 27.67 10.75 13.40
N TRP A 384 26.69 11.16 14.20
CA TRP A 384 25.37 11.59 13.73
C TRP A 384 25.26 13.11 13.70
N THR A 385 24.71 13.64 12.61
CA THR A 385 24.27 15.01 12.48
C THR A 385 22.78 15.03 12.18
N GLN A 386 21.96 15.58 13.04
CA GLN A 386 20.53 15.71 12.80
C GLN A 386 20.28 16.84 11.79
N LEU A 387 19.57 16.54 10.70
CA LEU A 387 19.28 17.48 9.61
C LEU A 387 17.91 18.15 9.79
N THR A 388 16.93 17.43 10.32
CA THR A 388 15.58 17.93 10.60
C THR A 388 15.20 17.65 12.05
N LYS A 389 14.37 18.51 12.66
CA LYS A 389 13.94 18.38 14.06
C LYS A 389 12.58 19.02 14.30
N GLY A 390 11.90 18.64 15.38
CA GLY A 390 10.64 19.23 15.84
C GLY A 390 9.55 18.21 16.09
N ALA A 391 8.37 18.64 16.52
CA ALA A 391 7.22 17.77 16.78
C ALA A 391 6.42 17.50 15.48
N TRP A 392 7.07 16.90 14.49
CA TRP A 392 6.53 16.55 13.17
C TRP A 392 7.34 15.41 12.56
N VAL A 393 6.87 14.84 11.46
CA VAL A 393 7.45 13.61 10.89
C VAL A 393 7.87 13.82 9.44
N VAL A 394 9.09 13.37 9.11
CA VAL A 394 9.50 13.06 7.73
C VAL A 394 8.83 11.76 7.32
N THR A 395 7.99 11.82 6.30
CA THR A 395 7.20 10.66 5.82
C THR A 395 7.90 9.85 4.73
N GLY A 396 8.83 10.46 3.98
CA GLY A 396 9.60 9.76 2.94
C GLY A 396 10.76 10.59 2.42
N LEU A 397 11.79 9.92 1.92
CA LEU A 397 12.89 10.52 1.16
C LEU A 397 12.51 10.57 -0.33
N VAL A 398 12.65 11.72 -0.97
CA VAL A 398 12.31 11.94 -2.37
C VAL A 398 13.54 11.90 -3.27
N GLY A 399 14.65 12.49 -2.82
CA GLY A 399 15.89 12.49 -3.56
C GLY A 399 17.02 13.17 -2.80
N VAL A 400 18.25 12.99 -3.28
CA VAL A 400 19.45 13.61 -2.74
C VAL A 400 20.27 14.17 -3.89
N ASP A 401 20.44 15.50 -3.91
CA ASP A 401 21.32 16.20 -4.83
C ASP A 401 22.65 16.45 -4.13
N GLU A 402 23.60 15.53 -4.30
CA GLU A 402 24.92 15.62 -3.67
C GLU A 402 25.72 16.83 -4.21
N ALA A 403 25.56 17.14 -5.49
CA ALA A 403 26.28 18.25 -6.12
C ALA A 403 25.88 19.61 -5.56
N LYS A 404 24.58 19.79 -5.27
CA LYS A 404 24.04 21.01 -4.63
C LYS A 404 23.92 20.92 -3.13
N GLY A 405 24.27 19.77 -2.54
CA GLY A 405 24.21 19.52 -1.11
C GLY A 405 22.79 19.60 -0.52
N LYS A 406 21.77 19.06 -1.23
CA LYS A 406 20.37 19.10 -0.83
C LYS A 406 19.77 17.72 -0.66
N VAL A 407 18.92 17.59 0.34
CA VAL A 407 18.05 16.42 0.58
C VAL A 407 16.61 16.86 0.40
N PHE A 408 15.85 16.14 -0.44
CA PHE A 408 14.43 16.36 -0.70
C PHE A 408 13.63 15.27 0.01
N PHE A 409 12.55 15.65 0.70
CA PHE A 409 11.74 14.74 1.48
C PHE A 409 10.29 15.21 1.58
N THR A 410 9.38 14.29 1.87
CA THR A 410 8.00 14.61 2.26
C THR A 410 7.85 14.62 3.78
N GLY A 411 6.91 15.42 4.30
CA GLY A 411 6.64 15.51 5.72
C GLY A 411 5.44 16.39 6.05
N ASN A 412 5.06 16.42 7.33
CA ASN A 412 3.88 17.12 7.84
C ASN A 412 4.21 18.31 8.76
N GLN A 413 5.38 18.94 8.55
CA GLN A 413 5.84 20.06 9.40
C GLN A 413 4.86 21.23 9.47
N THR A 414 4.18 21.55 8.37
CA THR A 414 3.29 22.71 8.28
C THR A 414 1.97 22.50 9.01
N ASP A 415 1.37 21.32 8.81
CA ASP A 415 0.10 20.88 9.41
C ASP A 415 0.10 19.37 9.40
N VAL A 416 -0.35 18.73 10.47
CA VAL A 416 -0.42 17.28 10.58
C VAL A 416 -1.39 16.66 9.55
N LEU A 417 -2.37 17.42 9.06
CA LEU A 417 -3.36 17.00 8.05
C LEU A 417 -2.87 17.23 6.61
N GLU A 418 -1.72 17.87 6.42
CA GLU A 418 -1.11 18.17 5.13
C GLU A 418 0.21 17.41 4.97
N GLN A 419 0.52 17.00 3.76
CA GLN A 419 1.83 16.48 3.42
C GLN A 419 2.47 17.38 2.36
N HIS A 420 3.70 17.80 2.62
CA HIS A 420 4.43 18.70 1.73
C HIS A 420 5.79 18.14 1.34
N LEU A 421 6.28 18.59 0.19
CA LEU A 421 7.67 18.42 -0.21
C LEU A 421 8.51 19.53 0.41
N TYR A 422 9.65 19.14 0.98
CA TYR A 422 10.65 20.02 1.59
C TYR A 422 12.05 19.72 1.07
N SER A 423 12.96 20.67 1.27
CA SER A 423 14.40 20.44 1.13
C SER A 423 15.18 20.96 2.35
N VAL A 424 16.31 20.31 2.67
CA VAL A 424 17.29 20.73 3.67
C VAL A 424 18.71 20.58 3.16
N ASP A 425 19.68 21.20 3.85
CA ASP A 425 21.10 21.01 3.57
C ASP A 425 21.58 19.62 4.04
N ILE A 426 22.44 19.00 3.21
CA ILE A 426 23.03 17.69 3.51
C ILE A 426 24.12 17.75 4.59
N ALA A 427 24.77 18.90 4.75
CA ALA A 427 25.95 19.04 5.61
C ALA A 427 25.62 19.47 7.04
N ARG A 428 24.48 20.13 7.26
CA ARG A 428 24.12 20.74 8.54
C ARG A 428 22.63 20.84 8.73
N ALA A 429 22.19 20.95 9.99
CA ALA A 429 20.81 21.31 10.31
C ALA A 429 20.44 22.67 9.69
N SER A 430 19.33 22.71 8.99
CA SER A 430 18.75 23.92 8.44
C SER A 430 17.23 23.89 8.60
N ALA A 431 16.58 25.05 8.56
CA ALA A 431 15.12 25.08 8.51
C ALA A 431 14.66 24.46 7.18
N PRO A 432 13.72 23.51 7.20
CA PRO A 432 13.18 22.94 5.97
C PRO A 432 12.52 24.01 5.09
N ALA A 433 12.95 24.07 3.82
CA ALA A 433 12.30 24.90 2.82
C ALA A 433 11.14 24.12 2.21
N ARG A 434 9.90 24.59 2.40
CA ARG A 434 8.72 23.99 1.79
C ARG A 434 8.64 24.33 0.31
N LEU A 435 8.43 23.32 -0.53
CA LEU A 435 8.43 23.43 -2.00
C LEU A 435 7.01 23.31 -2.61
N THR A 436 5.98 22.99 -1.81
CA THR A 436 4.60 22.83 -2.28
C THR A 436 3.64 23.77 -1.55
N GLU A 437 2.50 24.08 -2.18
CA GLU A 437 1.49 24.99 -1.65
C GLU A 437 0.74 24.40 -0.44
N ARG A 438 0.27 25.22 0.49
CA ARG A 438 -0.58 24.83 1.63
C ARG A 438 -1.97 24.40 1.18
N GLY A 439 -2.66 23.64 2.03
CA GLY A 439 -4.02 23.15 1.78
C GLY A 439 -4.08 21.88 0.95
N TRP A 440 -2.94 21.26 0.66
CA TRP A 440 -2.83 20.06 -0.18
C TRP A 440 -2.17 18.91 0.54
N TRP A 441 -2.58 17.70 0.16
CA TRP A 441 -1.85 16.48 0.44
C TRP A 441 -1.01 16.14 -0.79
N ASN A 442 0.31 16.20 -0.66
CA ASN A 442 1.24 16.02 -1.77
C ASN A 442 2.05 14.75 -1.64
N SER A 443 2.44 14.18 -2.78
CA SER A 443 3.53 13.22 -2.90
C SER A 443 4.45 13.63 -4.03
N ALA A 444 5.69 13.19 -4.00
CA ALA A 444 6.66 13.53 -5.04
C ALA A 444 7.63 12.38 -5.31
N THR A 445 8.06 12.27 -6.57
CA THR A 445 9.21 11.47 -6.99
C THR A 445 10.17 12.34 -7.78
N MET A 446 11.48 12.04 -7.70
CA MET A 446 12.51 12.82 -8.34
C MET A 446 13.23 11.97 -9.40
N ASP A 447 13.65 12.59 -10.49
CA ASP A 447 14.47 11.94 -11.50
C ASP A 447 15.88 11.62 -10.96
N ALA A 448 16.58 10.71 -11.61
CA ALA A 448 17.92 10.32 -11.20
C ALA A 448 18.94 11.46 -11.28
N SER A 449 18.72 12.42 -12.17
CA SER A 449 19.56 13.63 -12.32
C SER A 449 19.26 14.72 -11.28
N THR A 450 18.26 14.53 -10.44
CA THR A 450 17.81 15.47 -9.41
C THR A 450 17.41 16.86 -9.93
N THR A 451 16.93 16.92 -11.16
CA THR A 451 16.55 18.17 -11.85
C THR A 451 15.04 18.35 -11.97
N ARG A 452 14.28 17.27 -11.92
CA ARG A 452 12.83 17.25 -12.14
C ARG A 452 12.12 16.49 -11.04
N LEU A 453 10.92 16.93 -10.75
CA LEU A 453 9.99 16.31 -9.81
C LEU A 453 8.66 16.01 -10.53
N ILE A 454 8.13 14.82 -10.31
CA ILE A 454 6.71 14.53 -10.53
C ILE A 454 6.03 14.75 -9.19
N VAL A 455 5.11 15.70 -9.12
CA VAL A 455 4.34 15.99 -7.91
C VAL A 455 2.89 15.62 -8.14
N SER A 456 2.35 14.77 -7.27
CA SER A 456 0.92 14.47 -7.19
C SER A 456 0.33 15.19 -5.98
N ARG A 457 -0.83 15.84 -6.16
CA ARG A 457 -1.52 16.54 -5.08
C ARG A 457 -3.02 16.38 -5.15
N SER A 458 -3.68 16.40 -4.01
CA SER A 458 -5.15 16.45 -3.92
C SER A 458 -5.59 17.30 -2.74
N SER A 459 -6.85 17.75 -2.77
CA SER A 459 -7.48 18.44 -1.65
C SER A 459 -8.90 17.90 -1.45
N PRO A 460 -9.62 18.27 -0.38
CA PRO A 460 -11.00 17.80 -0.18
C PRO A 460 -11.95 18.08 -1.35
N ASN A 461 -11.68 19.15 -2.12
CA ASN A 461 -12.52 19.60 -3.22
C ASN A 461 -11.89 19.32 -4.61
N GLN A 462 -10.70 18.72 -4.66
CA GLN A 462 -9.98 18.50 -5.90
C GLN A 462 -9.39 17.10 -5.94
N PRO A 463 -9.84 16.21 -6.85
CA PRO A 463 -9.21 14.93 -7.13
C PRO A 463 -7.74 15.11 -7.52
N THR A 464 -7.00 14.01 -7.49
CA THR A 464 -5.54 14.04 -7.71
C THR A 464 -5.16 14.73 -9.00
N GLN A 465 -4.35 15.77 -8.88
CA GLN A 465 -3.65 16.45 -9.95
C GLN A 465 -2.19 15.98 -9.98
N VAL A 466 -1.59 15.92 -11.16
CA VAL A 466 -0.17 15.56 -11.33
C VAL A 466 0.52 16.60 -12.20
N TYR A 467 1.68 17.09 -11.76
CA TYR A 467 2.46 18.04 -12.52
C TYR A 467 3.96 17.75 -12.48
N LEU A 468 4.66 18.21 -13.51
CA LEU A 468 6.11 18.25 -13.56
C LEU A 468 6.58 19.57 -12.91
N ALA A 469 7.59 19.47 -12.04
CA ALA A 469 8.22 20.63 -11.42
C ALA A 469 9.75 20.58 -11.56
N ASP A 470 10.40 21.72 -11.38
CA ASP A 470 11.84 21.80 -11.20
C ASP A 470 12.23 21.42 -9.73
N ALA A 471 13.52 21.34 -9.46
CA ALA A 471 14.03 21.04 -8.14
C ALA A 471 13.75 22.14 -7.09
N ALA A 472 13.30 23.32 -7.48
CA ALA A 472 12.81 24.35 -6.58
C ALA A 472 11.32 24.20 -6.24
N GLY A 473 10.65 23.22 -6.83
CA GLY A 473 9.22 22.95 -6.66
C GLY A 473 8.31 23.80 -7.54
N GLN A 474 8.88 24.59 -8.46
CA GLN A 474 8.10 25.38 -9.40
C GLN A 474 7.49 24.49 -10.48
N ARG A 475 6.17 24.55 -10.65
CA ARG A 475 5.48 23.79 -11.68
C ARG A 475 5.91 24.27 -13.07
N LEU A 476 6.38 23.33 -13.87
CA LEU A 476 6.77 23.53 -15.27
C LEU A 476 5.60 23.26 -16.22
N SER A 477 4.89 22.15 -16.01
CA SER A 477 3.75 21.75 -16.84
C SER A 477 2.80 20.83 -16.06
N TRP A 478 1.56 20.74 -16.52
CA TRP A 478 0.65 19.71 -16.08
C TRP A 478 0.93 18.38 -16.81
N ILE A 479 1.00 17.30 -16.06
CA ILE A 479 0.94 15.93 -16.57
C ILE A 479 -0.53 15.51 -16.63
N ASN A 480 -1.26 15.81 -15.59
CA ASN A 480 -2.72 15.62 -15.50
C ASN A 480 -3.29 16.72 -14.59
N GLU A 481 -3.84 17.74 -15.18
CA GLU A 481 -4.43 18.86 -14.42
C GLU A 481 -5.67 18.40 -13.64
N ASN A 482 -6.43 17.46 -14.22
CA ASN A 482 -7.61 16.86 -13.61
C ASN A 482 -8.54 17.86 -12.90
N ALA A 483 -8.64 19.08 -13.44
CA ALA A 483 -9.49 20.14 -12.89
C ALA A 483 -10.96 19.73 -13.01
N VAL A 484 -11.73 19.91 -11.93
CA VAL A 484 -13.18 19.65 -11.94
C VAL A 484 -13.89 20.78 -12.71
N ALA A 485 -13.74 20.75 -14.04
CA ALA A 485 -14.27 21.71 -15.01
C ALA A 485 -15.24 20.99 -15.97
N PRO A 486 -15.93 21.70 -16.87
CA PRO A 486 -16.79 21.07 -17.89
C PRO A 486 -16.07 19.94 -18.64
N GLY A 487 -16.66 18.74 -18.64
CA GLY A 487 -16.07 17.51 -19.20
C GLY A 487 -15.40 16.59 -18.17
N HIS A 488 -15.12 17.04 -16.95
CA HIS A 488 -14.66 16.16 -15.89
C HIS A 488 -15.81 15.27 -15.38
N PRO A 489 -15.58 13.96 -15.14
CA PRO A 489 -16.65 13.02 -14.74
C PRO A 489 -17.37 13.42 -13.44
N TYR A 490 -16.70 14.09 -12.52
CA TYR A 490 -17.30 14.56 -11.26
C TYR A 490 -18.05 15.89 -11.41
N GLN A 491 -17.83 16.64 -12.48
CA GLN A 491 -18.42 17.98 -12.66
C GLN A 491 -19.96 18.03 -12.56
N PRO A 492 -20.73 17.07 -13.08
CA PRO A 492 -22.17 17.06 -12.93
C PRO A 492 -22.70 17.01 -11.48
N TYR A 493 -21.86 16.53 -10.56
CA TYR A 493 -22.19 16.36 -9.14
C TYR A 493 -21.59 17.45 -8.24
N LEU A 494 -20.88 18.41 -8.83
CA LEU A 494 -20.16 19.43 -8.07
C LEU A 494 -21.09 20.38 -7.31
N ALA A 495 -22.29 20.65 -7.84
CA ALA A 495 -23.28 21.51 -7.19
C ALA A 495 -23.76 20.95 -5.84
N ASP A 496 -23.78 19.62 -5.71
CA ASP A 496 -24.22 18.92 -4.49
C ASP A 496 -23.05 18.51 -3.59
N HIS A 497 -21.80 18.85 -3.97
CA HIS A 497 -20.61 18.53 -3.18
C HIS A 497 -20.62 19.23 -1.84
N GLN A 498 -20.59 18.44 -0.77
CA GLN A 498 -20.60 18.97 0.60
C GLN A 498 -19.16 19.22 1.09
N PRO A 499 -18.92 20.33 1.81
CA PRO A 499 -17.59 20.64 2.33
C PRO A 499 -17.16 19.63 3.39
N THR A 500 -15.87 19.22 3.32
CA THR A 500 -15.28 18.43 4.38
C THR A 500 -14.91 19.32 5.56
N GLN A 501 -15.47 19.01 6.71
CA GLN A 501 -15.17 19.67 7.98
C GLN A 501 -14.04 18.94 8.68
N PHE A 502 -13.19 19.68 9.40
CA PHE A 502 -12.08 19.17 10.20
C PHE A 502 -12.15 19.72 11.61
N GLY A 503 -11.72 18.92 12.57
CA GLY A 503 -11.63 19.36 13.94
C GLY A 503 -10.79 18.44 14.81
N THR A 504 -10.82 18.69 16.11
CA THR A 504 -10.03 17.93 17.08
C THR A 504 -10.85 17.56 18.29
N LEU A 505 -10.47 16.44 18.91
CA LEU A 505 -10.93 16.02 20.24
C LEU A 505 -9.69 15.81 21.13
N LYS A 506 -9.91 15.62 22.42
CA LYS A 506 -8.89 15.19 23.36
C LYS A 506 -9.11 13.73 23.73
N ALA A 507 -8.05 12.92 23.61
CA ALA A 507 -7.99 11.60 24.21
C ALA A 507 -7.90 11.70 25.75
N ALA A 508 -8.06 10.57 26.43
CA ALA A 508 -8.00 10.50 27.88
C ALA A 508 -6.66 10.95 28.48
N ASP A 509 -5.55 10.77 27.76
CA ASP A 509 -4.21 11.22 28.12
C ASP A 509 -3.90 12.67 27.72
N GLY A 510 -4.88 13.38 27.14
CA GLY A 510 -4.72 14.76 26.64
C GLY A 510 -4.18 14.86 25.22
N SER A 511 -3.84 13.75 24.55
CA SER A 511 -3.44 13.73 23.15
C SER A 511 -4.52 14.32 22.26
N THR A 512 -4.11 15.01 21.19
CA THR A 512 -5.06 15.57 20.22
C THR A 512 -5.42 14.52 19.18
N LEU A 513 -6.70 14.23 19.06
CA LEU A 513 -7.27 13.37 18.02
C LEU A 513 -7.85 14.25 16.91
N HIS A 514 -7.44 14.04 15.68
CA HIS A 514 -7.99 14.76 14.52
C HIS A 514 -9.14 13.98 13.91
N TRP A 515 -10.20 14.69 13.52
CA TRP A 515 -11.34 14.10 12.82
C TRP A 515 -11.70 14.90 11.56
N LYS A 516 -12.38 14.22 10.62
CA LYS A 516 -13.05 14.84 9.46
C LYS A 516 -14.47 14.34 9.33
N MET A 517 -15.34 15.19 8.77
CA MET A 517 -16.76 14.93 8.65
C MET A 517 -17.32 15.55 7.38
N ILE A 518 -18.25 14.84 6.72
CA ILE A 518 -19.07 15.36 5.64
C ILE A 518 -20.52 15.14 6.06
N THR A 519 -21.33 16.21 6.05
CA THR A 519 -22.76 16.15 6.41
C THR A 519 -23.64 16.23 5.16
N PRO A 520 -24.83 15.65 5.16
CA PRO A 520 -25.85 16.09 4.21
C PRO A 520 -26.15 17.57 4.41
N PRO A 521 -26.86 18.24 3.49
CA PRO A 521 -27.49 19.53 3.77
C PRO A 521 -28.35 19.40 5.05
N LEU A 522 -28.06 20.24 6.04
CA LEU A 522 -28.68 20.15 7.36
C LEU A 522 -30.02 20.93 7.40
N ASP A 523 -31.12 20.23 7.51
CA ASP A 523 -32.45 20.84 7.72
C ASP A 523 -32.61 21.23 9.20
N PRO A 524 -33.15 22.42 9.52
CA PRO A 524 -33.41 22.81 10.91
C PRO A 524 -34.28 21.80 11.66
N GLY A 525 -33.83 21.35 12.80
CA GLY A 525 -34.56 20.41 13.66
C GLY A 525 -34.55 18.93 13.22
N ARG A 526 -33.99 18.61 12.07
CA ARG A 526 -33.79 17.22 11.63
C ARG A 526 -32.50 16.65 12.20
N LYS A 527 -32.54 15.39 12.60
CA LYS A 527 -31.39 14.63 13.03
C LYS A 527 -31.02 13.56 12.01
N TYR A 528 -29.72 13.30 11.85
CA TYR A 528 -29.19 12.42 10.81
C TYR A 528 -28.44 11.25 11.41
N PRO A 529 -28.50 10.05 10.80
CA PRO A 529 -27.67 8.90 11.17
C PRO A 529 -26.22 9.14 10.77
N VAL A 530 -25.31 8.46 11.46
CA VAL A 530 -23.87 8.53 11.20
C VAL A 530 -23.34 7.23 10.61
N PHE A 531 -22.57 7.34 9.54
CA PHE A 531 -21.69 6.31 9.00
C PHE A 531 -20.26 6.60 9.51
N PHE A 532 -19.86 5.91 10.56
CA PHE A 532 -18.58 6.08 11.21
C PHE A 532 -17.58 5.09 10.62
N GLN A 533 -16.75 5.55 9.69
CA GLN A 533 -15.72 4.76 9.04
C GLN A 533 -14.41 4.86 9.80
N HIS A 534 -13.72 3.75 9.99
CA HIS A 534 -12.42 3.70 10.64
C HIS A 534 -11.53 2.61 10.04
N TYR A 535 -10.23 2.76 10.24
CA TYR A 535 -9.25 1.69 10.14
C TYR A 535 -8.66 1.41 11.54
N GLY A 536 -8.08 2.41 12.17
CA GLY A 536 -7.61 2.37 13.57
C GLY A 536 -6.25 1.71 13.77
N GLY A 537 -5.77 0.93 12.81
CA GLY A 537 -4.56 0.13 12.93
C GLY A 537 -3.27 0.90 12.74
N PRO A 538 -2.16 0.38 13.30
CA PRO A 538 -0.82 0.92 13.08
C PRO A 538 -0.30 0.61 11.67
N GLY A 539 0.73 1.32 11.25
CA GLY A 539 1.50 1.02 10.03
C GLY A 539 0.90 1.50 8.71
N THR A 540 -0.37 1.85 8.62
CA THR A 540 -1.04 2.22 7.36
C THR A 540 -1.24 3.71 7.17
N GLY A 541 -0.53 4.55 7.90
CA GLY A 541 -0.70 5.99 7.80
C GLY A 541 -2.00 6.52 8.43
N GLN A 542 -2.10 7.84 8.50
CA GLN A 542 -3.27 8.51 9.05
C GLN A 542 -4.43 8.51 8.06
N GLN A 543 -5.65 8.41 8.57
CA GLN A 543 -6.89 8.43 7.78
C GLN A 543 -7.42 9.86 7.60
N VAL A 544 -7.20 10.72 8.57
CA VAL A 544 -7.66 12.10 8.55
C VAL A 544 -6.60 12.99 7.90
N THR A 545 -6.78 13.26 6.61
CA THR A 545 -5.91 14.11 5.80
C THR A 545 -6.73 15.11 5.00
N ARG A 546 -6.08 16.18 4.51
CA ARG A 546 -6.68 17.13 3.55
C ARG A 546 -6.62 16.63 2.10
N GLY A 547 -6.44 15.34 1.87
CA GLY A 547 -6.53 14.74 0.55
C GLY A 547 -7.97 14.51 0.08
N TRP A 548 -8.11 14.17 -1.20
CA TRP A 548 -9.38 13.77 -1.79
C TRP A 548 -9.85 12.43 -1.21
N ALA A 549 -11.05 12.40 -0.66
CA ALA A 549 -11.62 11.20 -0.05
C ALA A 549 -12.39 10.29 -1.03
N GLY A 550 -12.44 10.65 -2.31
CA GLY A 550 -13.24 9.95 -3.31
C GLY A 550 -14.72 10.35 -3.32
N PRO A 551 -15.51 9.78 -4.23
CA PRO A 551 -16.94 10.11 -4.36
C PRO A 551 -17.84 9.44 -3.30
N LEU A 552 -17.38 8.35 -2.67
CA LEU A 552 -18.20 7.57 -1.73
C LEU A 552 -18.69 8.38 -0.52
N PRO A 553 -17.88 9.17 0.19
CA PRO A 553 -18.37 9.99 1.30
C PRO A 553 -19.43 11.02 0.87
N GLN A 554 -19.31 11.55 -0.34
CA GLN A 554 -20.29 12.46 -0.92
C GLN A 554 -21.62 11.73 -1.25
N PHE A 555 -21.52 10.51 -1.78
CA PHE A 555 -22.66 9.65 -2.02
C PHE A 555 -23.39 9.33 -0.70
N LEU A 556 -22.66 8.97 0.35
CA LEU A 556 -23.25 8.70 1.67
C LEU A 556 -23.98 9.93 2.22
N ALA A 557 -23.39 11.13 2.07
CA ALA A 557 -24.04 12.37 2.48
C ALA A 557 -25.34 12.62 1.70
N GLN A 558 -25.35 12.39 0.38
CA GLN A 558 -26.58 12.50 -0.44
C GLN A 558 -27.62 11.43 -0.08
N GLN A 559 -27.21 10.28 0.46
CA GLN A 559 -28.12 9.27 1.00
C GLN A 559 -28.60 9.62 2.43
N GLY A 560 -28.22 10.78 2.97
CA GLY A 560 -28.64 11.27 4.28
C GLY A 560 -27.82 10.74 5.45
N TRP A 561 -26.63 10.22 5.21
CA TRP A 561 -25.65 9.83 6.24
C TRP A 561 -24.66 10.95 6.53
N ILE A 562 -24.39 11.19 7.80
CA ILE A 562 -23.16 11.92 8.19
C ILE A 562 -22.01 10.95 8.06
N TRP A 563 -21.03 11.23 7.19
CA TRP A 563 -19.80 10.46 7.13
C TRP A 563 -18.76 11.06 8.09
N PHE A 564 -18.13 10.21 8.91
CA PHE A 564 -17.18 10.64 9.94
C PHE A 564 -16.00 9.70 10.03
N GLN A 565 -14.79 10.27 10.25
CA GLN A 565 -13.56 9.54 10.58
C GLN A 565 -12.78 10.29 11.66
N ILE A 566 -12.06 9.53 12.51
CA ILE A 566 -11.13 10.06 13.52
C ILE A 566 -9.87 9.20 13.57
N ASP A 567 -8.69 9.81 13.67
CA ASP A 567 -7.43 9.13 13.92
C ASP A 567 -7.22 8.94 15.42
N ASN A 568 -7.14 7.67 15.84
CA ASN A 568 -6.90 7.28 17.23
C ASN A 568 -5.41 7.18 17.54
N ARG A 569 -5.06 7.14 18.83
CA ARG A 569 -3.73 6.74 19.31
C ARG A 569 -3.38 5.37 18.77
N GLY A 570 -2.09 5.13 18.52
CA GLY A 570 -1.62 3.95 17.79
C GLY A 570 -1.45 4.17 16.28
N SER A 571 -2.07 5.20 15.68
CA SER A 571 -1.92 5.50 14.26
C SER A 571 -0.61 6.24 13.94
N TYR A 572 -0.22 6.22 12.66
CA TYR A 572 1.07 6.68 12.14
C TYR A 572 1.17 8.22 12.01
N ASN A 573 2.38 8.72 11.75
CA ASN A 573 2.69 10.13 11.42
C ASN A 573 2.44 11.16 12.55
N ARG A 574 2.36 10.70 13.80
CA ARG A 574 2.13 11.54 14.98
C ARG A 574 3.29 11.50 15.99
N GLY A 575 4.35 10.75 15.69
CA GLY A 575 5.48 10.47 16.57
C GLY A 575 5.27 9.26 17.48
N LYS A 576 6.36 8.76 18.04
CA LYS A 576 6.38 7.47 18.76
C LYS A 576 5.51 7.47 20.03
N ALA A 577 5.46 8.58 20.76
CA ALA A 577 4.63 8.65 21.97
C ALA A 577 3.12 8.44 21.69
N PHE A 578 2.65 8.81 20.51
CA PHE A 578 1.28 8.59 20.07
C PHE A 578 1.08 7.17 19.52
N GLU A 579 2.06 6.67 18.78
CA GLU A 579 2.04 5.37 18.13
C GLU A 579 2.19 4.21 19.13
N ASP A 580 3.13 4.32 20.07
CA ASP A 580 3.50 3.26 21.01
C ASP A 580 2.42 2.91 22.05
N GLN A 581 1.31 3.64 22.11
CA GLN A 581 0.21 3.43 23.06
C GLN A 581 -0.44 2.04 22.96
N ILE A 582 -0.34 1.40 21.77
CA ILE A 582 -0.90 0.07 21.53
C ILE A 582 0.06 -1.07 21.87
N TYR A 583 1.28 -0.77 22.32
CA TYR A 583 2.29 -1.78 22.58
C TYR A 583 1.81 -2.80 23.62
N HIS A 584 1.71 -4.08 23.23
CA HIS A 584 1.12 -5.21 23.96
C HIS A 584 -0.37 -5.04 24.33
N ALA A 585 -1.11 -4.18 23.61
CA ALA A 585 -2.48 -3.84 23.96
C ALA A 585 -3.32 -3.37 22.74
N MET A 586 -3.21 -4.06 21.60
CA MET A 586 -4.07 -3.74 20.45
C MET A 586 -5.56 -3.88 20.80
N GLY A 587 -6.42 -3.01 20.25
CA GLY A 587 -7.84 -2.92 20.55
C GLY A 587 -8.15 -2.32 21.93
N SER A 588 -7.23 -1.53 22.49
CA SER A 588 -7.42 -0.82 23.76
C SER A 588 -7.67 0.67 23.55
N VAL A 589 -6.61 1.47 23.51
CA VAL A 589 -6.70 2.94 23.38
C VAL A 589 -7.35 3.37 22.06
N GLU A 590 -7.21 2.58 21.01
CA GLU A 590 -7.86 2.82 19.71
C GLU A 590 -9.39 2.80 19.87
N VAL A 591 -9.92 1.81 20.61
CA VAL A 591 -11.36 1.70 20.88
C VAL A 591 -11.84 2.83 21.78
N GLU A 592 -11.04 3.23 22.79
CA GLU A 592 -11.35 4.37 23.65
C GLU A 592 -11.45 5.68 22.85
N ASP A 593 -10.54 5.90 21.92
CA ASP A 593 -10.52 7.11 21.10
C ASP A 593 -11.66 7.11 20.05
N GLN A 594 -12.01 5.95 19.47
CA GLN A 594 -13.18 5.81 18.61
C GLN A 594 -14.47 6.04 19.41
N LEU A 595 -14.55 5.59 20.67
CA LEU A 595 -15.66 5.88 21.58
C LEU A 595 -15.75 7.38 21.89
N ALA A 596 -14.62 8.07 22.09
CA ALA A 596 -14.62 9.54 22.25
C ALA A 596 -15.19 10.22 21.01
N GLY A 597 -14.88 9.75 19.82
CA GLY A 597 -15.50 10.19 18.56
C GLY A 597 -17.02 9.96 18.54
N ALA A 598 -17.50 8.80 18.93
CA ALA A 598 -18.93 8.50 19.02
C ALA A 598 -19.65 9.40 20.03
N ASN A 599 -19.05 9.66 21.20
CA ASN A 599 -19.59 10.55 22.21
C ASN A 599 -19.65 12.01 21.73
N TYR A 600 -18.64 12.46 21.02
CA TYR A 600 -18.67 13.77 20.35
C TYR A 600 -19.84 13.88 19.38
N LEU A 601 -20.00 12.89 18.49
CA LEU A 601 -21.09 12.85 17.54
C LEU A 601 -22.46 12.92 18.24
N LYS A 602 -22.65 12.17 19.34
CA LYS A 602 -23.89 12.21 20.14
C LYS A 602 -24.19 13.57 20.75
N SER A 603 -23.19 14.43 20.94
CA SER A 603 -23.35 15.79 21.47
C SER A 603 -23.80 16.81 20.43
N LEU A 604 -23.75 16.48 19.13
CA LEU A 604 -24.11 17.40 18.05
C LEU A 604 -25.63 17.43 17.87
N ALA A 605 -26.22 18.62 17.81
CA ALA A 605 -27.67 18.81 17.73
C ALA A 605 -28.33 18.16 16.53
N PHE A 606 -27.60 18.02 15.42
CA PHE A 606 -28.06 17.44 14.16
C PHE A 606 -27.78 15.92 14.03
N VAL A 607 -27.18 15.30 15.03
CA VAL A 607 -26.93 13.85 15.05
C VAL A 607 -28.05 13.13 15.77
N GLU A 608 -28.53 12.02 15.20
CA GLU A 608 -29.41 11.10 15.90
C GLU A 608 -28.56 10.18 16.79
N PRO A 609 -28.54 10.39 18.11
CA PRO A 609 -27.56 9.75 18.98
C PRO A 609 -27.68 8.22 19.08
N THR A 610 -28.84 7.68 18.69
CA THR A 610 -29.12 6.24 18.67
C THR A 610 -28.84 5.59 17.31
N LYS A 611 -28.42 6.38 16.29
CA LYS A 611 -28.24 5.93 14.90
C LYS A 611 -26.81 6.14 14.42
N ILE A 612 -25.82 5.65 15.18
CA ILE A 612 -24.42 5.65 14.79
C ILE A 612 -24.02 4.23 14.35
N ALA A 613 -23.79 4.04 13.05
CA ALA A 613 -23.26 2.81 12.49
C ALA A 613 -21.74 2.90 12.37
N THR A 614 -21.02 1.78 12.57
CA THR A 614 -19.57 1.72 12.39
C THR A 614 -19.20 0.74 11.28
N TYR A 615 -18.13 1.06 10.53
CA TYR A 615 -17.61 0.27 9.42
C TYR A 615 -16.10 0.29 9.38
N GLY A 616 -15.49 -0.89 9.23
CA GLY A 616 -14.08 -1.02 8.97
C GLY A 616 -13.73 -2.32 8.24
N TRP A 617 -12.55 -2.34 7.61
CA TRP A 617 -12.02 -3.45 6.83
C TRP A 617 -10.65 -3.89 7.37
N SER A 618 -10.34 -5.20 7.37
CA SER A 618 -9.08 -5.75 7.85
C SER A 618 -8.89 -5.43 9.35
N TYR A 619 -7.85 -4.68 9.74
CA TYR A 619 -7.73 -4.15 11.10
C TYR A 619 -8.97 -3.33 11.49
N GLY A 620 -9.55 -2.57 10.56
CA GLY A 620 -10.81 -1.87 10.79
C GLY A 620 -11.99 -2.82 11.05
N GLY A 621 -12.01 -4.00 10.42
CA GLY A 621 -12.95 -5.07 10.74
C GLY A 621 -12.77 -5.60 12.15
N TYR A 622 -11.52 -5.83 12.56
CA TYR A 622 -11.15 -6.14 13.95
C TYR A 622 -11.64 -5.06 14.91
N MET A 623 -11.40 -3.78 14.58
CA MET A 623 -11.88 -2.65 15.37
C MET A 623 -13.40 -2.62 15.48
N SER A 624 -14.14 -2.92 14.38
CA SER A 624 -15.60 -3.01 14.43
C SER A 624 -16.08 -4.05 15.47
N LEU A 625 -15.43 -5.21 15.54
CA LEU A 625 -15.73 -6.23 16.55
C LEU A 625 -15.42 -5.73 17.96
N LYS A 626 -14.18 -5.23 18.19
CA LYS A 626 -13.76 -4.72 19.51
C LYS A 626 -14.60 -3.56 20.01
N MET A 627 -15.06 -2.68 19.11
CA MET A 627 -15.95 -1.57 19.46
C MET A 627 -17.31 -2.04 19.96
N LEU A 628 -17.90 -3.07 19.33
CA LEU A 628 -19.15 -3.66 19.81
C LEU A 628 -18.99 -4.44 21.12
N GLU A 629 -17.90 -5.18 21.26
CA GLU A 629 -17.60 -5.98 22.47
C GLU A 629 -17.44 -5.10 23.71
N LYS A 630 -16.67 -4.02 23.57
CA LYS A 630 -16.33 -3.13 24.69
C LYS A 630 -17.39 -2.08 24.99
N ASN A 631 -18.24 -1.75 24.01
CA ASN A 631 -19.19 -0.65 24.12
C ASN A 631 -20.60 -1.07 23.64
N PRO A 632 -21.22 -2.08 24.26
CA PRO A 632 -22.54 -2.55 23.85
C PRO A 632 -23.59 -1.45 23.96
N GLY A 633 -24.42 -1.29 22.92
CA GLY A 633 -25.46 -0.27 22.81
C GLY A 633 -24.98 1.15 22.47
N VAL A 634 -23.68 1.36 22.29
CA VAL A 634 -23.15 2.65 21.82
C VAL A 634 -23.41 2.84 20.34
N TYR A 635 -23.20 1.78 19.55
CA TYR A 635 -23.39 1.75 18.10
C TYR A 635 -24.68 1.02 17.74
N ALA A 636 -25.41 1.57 16.76
CA ALA A 636 -26.67 0.98 16.31
C ALA A 636 -26.46 -0.29 15.49
N ALA A 637 -25.35 -0.39 14.80
CA ALA A 637 -24.90 -1.55 14.03
C ALA A 637 -23.42 -1.43 13.69
N ALA A 638 -22.78 -2.56 13.35
CA ALA A 638 -21.44 -2.58 12.81
C ALA A 638 -21.31 -3.45 11.56
N VAL A 639 -20.39 -3.06 10.68
CA VAL A 639 -19.94 -3.89 9.56
C VAL A 639 -18.45 -4.19 9.75
N ALA A 640 -18.10 -5.47 9.82
CA ALA A 640 -16.74 -5.95 9.95
C ALA A 640 -16.33 -6.70 8.68
N GLY A 641 -15.51 -6.05 7.84
CA GLY A 641 -14.99 -6.62 6.60
C GLY A 641 -13.65 -7.30 6.82
N ALA A 642 -13.49 -8.55 6.40
CA ALA A 642 -12.28 -9.36 6.49
C ALA A 642 -11.51 -9.15 7.82
N PRO A 643 -12.21 -9.28 9.00
CA PRO A 643 -11.62 -8.94 10.29
C PRO A 643 -10.54 -9.92 10.70
N VAL A 644 -9.45 -9.45 11.31
CA VAL A 644 -8.63 -10.29 12.17
C VAL A 644 -9.39 -10.51 13.47
N SER A 645 -9.57 -11.75 13.89
CA SER A 645 -10.31 -12.06 15.12
C SER A 645 -9.43 -12.65 16.22
N ASP A 646 -8.37 -13.35 15.82
CA ASP A 646 -7.31 -13.86 16.70
C ASP A 646 -5.96 -13.55 16.08
N TRP A 647 -5.15 -12.76 16.77
CA TRP A 647 -3.83 -12.34 16.29
C TRP A 647 -2.82 -13.50 16.17
N LYS A 648 -3.11 -14.65 16.73
CA LYS A 648 -2.32 -15.88 16.49
C LYS A 648 -2.52 -16.46 15.09
N LEU A 649 -3.58 -16.04 14.37
CA LEU A 649 -3.85 -16.43 13.01
C LEU A 649 -3.21 -15.47 11.98
N TYR A 650 -2.56 -14.39 12.44
CA TYR A 650 -1.89 -13.43 11.57
C TYR A 650 -0.36 -13.59 11.65
N ASP A 651 0.38 -12.98 10.71
CA ASP A 651 1.81 -13.23 10.55
C ASP A 651 2.68 -12.72 11.72
N THR A 652 3.91 -13.25 11.76
CA THR A 652 4.90 -12.95 12.79
C THR A 652 5.36 -11.50 12.77
N HIS A 653 5.66 -10.94 11.59
CA HIS A 653 6.31 -9.64 11.51
C HIS A 653 5.37 -8.51 11.95
N TYR A 654 4.12 -8.53 11.49
CA TYR A 654 3.11 -7.58 11.95
C TYR A 654 2.76 -7.78 13.42
N THR A 655 2.35 -9.00 13.76
CA THR A 655 1.72 -9.27 15.06
C THR A 655 2.72 -9.17 16.20
N GLU A 656 3.91 -9.78 16.07
CA GLU A 656 4.91 -9.80 17.15
C GLU A 656 5.56 -8.42 17.36
N ARG A 657 5.51 -7.53 16.35
CA ARG A 657 5.90 -6.11 16.50
C ARG A 657 5.11 -5.43 17.61
N TYR A 658 3.83 -5.66 17.65
CA TYR A 658 2.90 -4.97 18.54
C TYR A 658 2.58 -5.77 19.80
N LEU A 659 2.47 -7.11 19.73
CA LEU A 659 2.06 -7.96 20.84
C LEU A 659 3.19 -8.80 21.43
N GLY A 660 4.36 -8.85 20.80
CA GLY A 660 5.46 -9.69 21.22
C GLY A 660 5.25 -11.18 20.86
N ASP A 661 6.11 -12.04 21.41
CA ASP A 661 6.06 -13.48 21.24
C ASP A 661 4.90 -14.06 22.09
N PRO A 662 3.90 -14.75 21.49
CA PRO A 662 2.74 -15.26 22.23
C PRO A 662 3.09 -16.31 23.29
N ALA A 663 4.24 -16.96 23.20
CA ALA A 663 4.69 -17.89 24.23
C ALA A 663 5.23 -17.16 25.48
N LYS A 664 5.73 -15.93 25.29
CA LYS A 664 6.27 -15.09 26.38
C LYS A 664 5.23 -14.14 26.97
N ASP A 665 4.29 -13.69 26.14
CA ASP A 665 3.21 -12.79 26.57
C ASP A 665 1.84 -13.24 26.03
N PRO A 666 1.31 -14.38 26.52
CA PRO A 666 -0.01 -14.87 26.13
C PRO A 666 -1.16 -13.93 26.53
N GLN A 667 -0.95 -13.07 27.53
CA GLN A 667 -1.93 -12.11 28.02
C GLN A 667 -2.23 -11.00 27.00
N SER A 668 -1.21 -10.50 26.32
CA SER A 668 -1.36 -9.51 25.26
C SER A 668 -2.22 -10.03 24.11
N TYR A 669 -2.03 -11.30 23.74
CA TYR A 669 -2.86 -11.95 22.71
C TYR A 669 -4.29 -12.17 23.18
N ALA A 670 -4.47 -12.70 24.41
CA ALA A 670 -5.79 -12.91 24.96
C ALA A 670 -6.60 -11.61 25.08
N GLY A 671 -5.99 -10.52 25.54
CA GLY A 671 -6.63 -9.20 25.67
C GLY A 671 -6.95 -8.53 24.33
N SER A 672 -6.18 -8.86 23.29
CA SER A 672 -6.35 -8.30 21.95
C SER A 672 -7.26 -9.15 21.04
N ALA A 673 -7.52 -10.41 21.34
CA ALA A 673 -8.36 -11.29 20.52
C ALA A 673 -9.83 -10.88 20.57
N ALA A 674 -10.44 -10.58 19.43
CA ALA A 674 -11.86 -10.27 19.34
C ALA A 674 -12.72 -11.54 19.46
N VAL A 675 -12.27 -12.68 18.92
CA VAL A 675 -13.03 -13.93 18.97
C VAL A 675 -13.39 -14.39 20.40
N GLN A 676 -12.58 -14.02 21.41
CA GLN A 676 -12.85 -14.41 22.79
C GLN A 676 -14.11 -13.75 23.36
N ASP A 677 -14.31 -12.49 23.04
CA ASP A 677 -15.40 -11.66 23.55
C ASP A 677 -16.58 -11.54 22.56
N ALA A 678 -16.53 -12.22 21.42
CA ALA A 678 -17.57 -12.16 20.38
C ALA A 678 -18.98 -12.52 20.91
N SER A 679 -19.07 -13.38 21.94
CA SER A 679 -20.33 -13.69 22.61
C SER A 679 -20.91 -12.51 23.43
N ALA A 680 -20.14 -11.45 23.69
CA ALA A 680 -20.62 -10.24 24.36
C ALA A 680 -21.31 -9.25 23.38
N ILE A 681 -21.14 -9.42 22.08
CA ILE A 681 -21.78 -8.60 21.05
C ILE A 681 -23.31 -8.76 21.16
N ARG A 682 -24.03 -7.64 21.20
CA ARG A 682 -25.49 -7.58 21.27
C ARG A 682 -26.08 -6.72 20.16
N ASP A 683 -25.28 -5.84 19.60
CA ASP A 683 -25.68 -4.93 18.54
C ASP A 683 -25.66 -5.64 17.18
N PRO A 684 -26.48 -5.26 16.21
CA PRO A 684 -26.49 -5.83 14.87
C PRO A 684 -25.10 -5.82 14.22
N LEU A 685 -24.67 -6.98 13.71
CA LEU A 685 -23.36 -7.17 13.09
C LEU A 685 -23.53 -7.79 11.71
N LEU A 686 -22.86 -7.23 10.70
CA LEU A 686 -22.63 -7.83 9.40
C LEU A 686 -21.15 -8.18 9.25
N LEU A 687 -20.84 -9.50 9.12
CA LEU A 687 -19.52 -10.00 8.76
C LEU A 687 -19.41 -10.12 7.24
N ILE A 688 -18.31 -9.63 6.67
CA ILE A 688 -18.03 -9.75 5.23
C ILE A 688 -16.66 -10.36 5.03
N HIS A 689 -16.49 -11.35 4.10
CA HIS A 689 -15.17 -11.93 3.82
C HIS A 689 -15.06 -12.43 2.38
N GLY A 690 -13.89 -12.26 1.76
CA GLY A 690 -13.53 -12.92 0.51
C GLY A 690 -13.16 -14.38 0.75
N MET A 691 -13.77 -15.32 -0.02
CA MET A 691 -13.60 -16.76 0.22
C MET A 691 -12.27 -17.32 -0.33
N ALA A 692 -11.42 -16.48 -0.89
CA ALA A 692 -10.08 -16.84 -1.36
C ALA A 692 -8.98 -15.98 -0.69
N ASP A 693 -9.31 -15.32 0.44
CA ASP A 693 -8.37 -14.46 1.17
C ASP A 693 -7.14 -15.28 1.61
N ASP A 694 -5.96 -14.83 1.17
CA ASP A 694 -4.66 -15.48 1.43
C ASP A 694 -3.79 -14.69 2.41
N ASN A 695 -4.33 -13.61 2.96
CA ASN A 695 -3.70 -12.75 3.95
C ASN A 695 -4.39 -12.88 5.32
N VAL A 696 -5.63 -12.44 5.43
CA VAL A 696 -6.48 -12.68 6.60
C VAL A 696 -7.39 -13.86 6.28
N PHE A 697 -6.99 -15.05 6.67
CA PHE A 697 -7.73 -16.27 6.34
C PHE A 697 -9.17 -16.22 6.81
N LEU A 698 -10.06 -16.84 6.03
CA LEU A 698 -11.50 -16.93 6.32
C LEU A 698 -11.79 -17.49 7.72
N ASP A 699 -10.85 -18.28 8.28
CA ASP A 699 -10.86 -18.84 9.63
C ASP A 699 -11.13 -17.78 10.70
N ASN A 700 -10.68 -16.56 10.52
CA ASN A 700 -10.95 -15.43 11.42
C ASN A 700 -12.46 -15.15 11.52
N SER A 701 -13.16 -15.08 10.39
CA SER A 701 -14.62 -14.84 10.37
C SER A 701 -15.42 -16.07 10.82
N THR A 702 -15.01 -17.28 10.43
CA THR A 702 -15.71 -18.50 10.83
C THR A 702 -15.56 -18.77 12.33
N ALA A 703 -14.44 -18.42 12.95
CA ALA A 703 -14.24 -18.51 14.40
C ALA A 703 -15.21 -17.58 15.17
N VAL A 704 -15.36 -16.32 14.71
CA VAL A 704 -16.34 -15.38 15.28
C VAL A 704 -17.76 -15.92 15.11
N ALA A 705 -18.09 -16.38 13.90
CA ALA A 705 -19.40 -16.94 13.60
C ALA A 705 -19.75 -18.12 14.52
N ALA A 706 -18.83 -19.07 14.66
CA ALA A 706 -19.01 -20.24 15.54
C ALA A 706 -19.22 -19.82 17.00
N LYS A 707 -18.47 -18.83 17.50
CA LYS A 707 -18.61 -18.31 18.86
C LYS A 707 -19.96 -17.65 19.09
N MET A 708 -20.44 -16.83 18.15
CA MET A 708 -21.74 -16.17 18.21
C MET A 708 -22.88 -17.17 18.09
N GLN A 709 -22.77 -18.17 17.21
CA GLN A 709 -23.76 -19.26 17.10
C GLN A 709 -23.87 -20.07 18.40
N ALA A 710 -22.72 -20.42 19.01
CA ALA A 710 -22.70 -21.14 20.28
C ALA A 710 -23.35 -20.36 21.44
N SER A 711 -23.35 -19.02 21.37
CA SER A 711 -24.02 -18.14 22.34
C SER A 711 -25.44 -17.72 21.93
N ALA A 712 -25.97 -18.28 20.85
CA ALA A 712 -27.26 -17.94 20.25
C ALA A 712 -27.40 -16.42 19.94
N THR A 713 -26.30 -15.75 19.59
CA THR A 713 -26.27 -14.34 19.23
C THR A 713 -26.51 -14.19 17.73
N PRO A 714 -27.57 -13.52 17.29
CA PRO A 714 -27.85 -13.30 15.87
C PRO A 714 -26.85 -12.37 15.21
N PHE A 715 -26.47 -12.67 13.96
CA PHE A 715 -25.65 -11.80 13.09
C PHE A 715 -25.94 -12.11 11.62
N GLU A 716 -25.52 -11.22 10.72
CA GLU A 716 -25.58 -11.45 9.27
C GLU A 716 -24.16 -11.70 8.73
N MET A 717 -24.06 -12.48 7.65
CA MET A 717 -22.81 -12.78 6.95
C MET A 717 -22.96 -12.63 5.45
N MET A 718 -21.92 -12.09 4.78
CA MET A 718 -21.80 -12.05 3.33
C MET A 718 -20.45 -12.56 2.88
N PHE A 719 -20.47 -13.65 2.12
CA PHE A 719 -19.27 -14.22 1.52
C PHE A 719 -19.12 -13.86 0.05
N TYR A 720 -17.89 -13.62 -0.38
CA TYR A 720 -17.58 -13.33 -1.78
C TYR A 720 -16.72 -14.43 -2.38
N PRO A 721 -17.34 -15.38 -3.14
CA PRO A 721 -16.61 -16.48 -3.77
C PRO A 721 -15.53 -15.97 -4.74
N GLY A 722 -14.33 -16.54 -4.65
CA GLY A 722 -13.19 -16.19 -5.50
C GLY A 722 -12.53 -14.84 -5.20
N GLN A 723 -13.10 -14.03 -4.29
CA GLN A 723 -12.49 -12.77 -3.88
C GLN A 723 -11.43 -13.01 -2.81
N THR A 724 -10.34 -12.24 -2.90
CA THR A 724 -9.23 -12.23 -1.95
C THR A 724 -9.47 -11.23 -0.82
N HIS A 725 -8.41 -10.72 -0.18
CA HIS A 725 -8.52 -9.73 0.90
C HIS A 725 -9.21 -8.44 0.46
N ALA A 726 -8.98 -8.04 -0.80
CA ALA A 726 -9.65 -6.90 -1.41
C ALA A 726 -10.88 -7.37 -2.20
N VAL A 727 -12.05 -7.39 -1.57
CA VAL A 727 -13.32 -7.68 -2.26
C VAL A 727 -13.65 -6.52 -3.20
N GLY A 728 -13.56 -6.74 -4.50
CA GLY A 728 -13.72 -5.68 -5.50
C GLY A 728 -13.91 -6.21 -6.91
N GLY A 729 -13.84 -5.28 -7.85
CA GLY A 729 -14.05 -5.56 -9.27
C GLY A 729 -15.44 -5.13 -9.74
N SER A 730 -15.63 -5.11 -11.06
CA SER A 730 -16.89 -4.65 -11.68
C SER A 730 -18.09 -5.45 -11.19
N GLY A 731 -19.13 -4.76 -10.79
CA GLY A 731 -20.32 -5.34 -10.20
C GLY A 731 -20.16 -5.83 -8.77
N VAL A 732 -18.98 -6.37 -8.40
CA VAL A 732 -18.71 -6.87 -7.04
C VAL A 732 -18.63 -5.72 -6.04
N ALA A 733 -17.93 -4.64 -6.38
CA ALA A 733 -17.84 -3.46 -5.51
C ALA A 733 -19.22 -2.81 -5.31
N GLU A 734 -20.03 -2.72 -6.36
CA GLU A 734 -21.40 -2.21 -6.23
C GLU A 734 -22.25 -3.13 -5.35
N HIS A 735 -22.18 -4.45 -5.55
CA HIS A 735 -22.89 -5.43 -4.73
C HIS A 735 -22.46 -5.33 -3.25
N LEU A 736 -21.16 -5.21 -2.98
CA LEU A 736 -20.63 -5.02 -1.64
C LEU A 736 -21.28 -3.82 -0.93
N TRP A 737 -21.27 -2.66 -1.60
CA TRP A 737 -21.80 -1.45 -1.00
C TRP A 737 -23.33 -1.42 -0.93
N ARG A 738 -24.05 -2.06 -1.86
CA ARG A 738 -25.49 -2.29 -1.74
C ARG A 738 -25.82 -3.19 -0.55
N THR A 739 -25.01 -4.21 -0.30
CA THR A 739 -25.17 -5.11 0.85
C THR A 739 -24.93 -4.35 2.15
N ILE A 740 -23.86 -3.57 2.25
CA ILE A 740 -23.52 -2.76 3.44
C ILE A 740 -24.66 -1.77 3.73
N LEU A 741 -25.03 -0.95 2.75
CA LEU A 741 -26.06 0.07 2.96
C LEU A 741 -27.45 -0.53 3.17
N GLY A 742 -27.79 -1.62 2.48
CA GLY A 742 -29.06 -2.32 2.72
C GLY A 742 -29.16 -2.89 4.14
N PHE A 743 -28.05 -3.42 4.70
CA PHE A 743 -27.99 -3.83 6.09
C PHE A 743 -28.17 -2.62 7.05
N LEU A 744 -27.44 -1.53 6.80
CA LEU A 744 -27.47 -0.35 7.66
C LEU A 744 -28.81 0.41 7.55
N ASP A 745 -29.45 0.45 6.40
CA ASP A 745 -30.76 1.04 6.25
C ASP A 745 -31.79 0.30 7.13
N ARG A 746 -31.83 -1.03 7.07
CA ARG A 746 -32.76 -1.85 7.90
C ARG A 746 -32.47 -1.74 9.39
N THR A 747 -31.22 -1.78 9.80
CA THR A 747 -30.84 -1.88 11.21
C THR A 747 -30.66 -0.54 11.91
N VAL A 748 -30.45 0.54 11.16
CA VAL A 748 -30.16 1.88 11.71
C VAL A 748 -31.20 2.91 11.30
N LYS A 749 -31.43 3.12 9.98
CA LYS A 749 -32.36 4.18 9.54
C LYS A 749 -33.82 3.84 9.85
N GLU A 750 -34.25 2.61 9.55
CA GLU A 750 -35.64 2.15 9.71
C GLU A 750 -35.96 1.67 11.12
N ARG A 751 -34.93 1.57 11.98
CA ARG A 751 -35.09 1.19 13.39
C ARG A 751 -35.97 2.21 14.10
N LYS A 752 -37.15 1.74 14.58
CA LYS A 752 -38.15 2.54 15.34
C LYS A 752 -37.65 2.84 16.73
#